data_e7db3a38c76442c4fab7350fcdd06bc3
#
_entry.id   e7db3a38c76442c4fab7350fcdd06bc3
#
_cell.length_a   1.000
_cell.length_b   1.000
_cell.length_c   1.000
_cell.angle_alpha   90.00
_cell.angle_beta   90.00
_cell.angle_gamma   90.00
#
_symmetry.space_group_name_H-M   'P 1'
#
loop_
_entity.id
_entity.type
_entity.pdbx_description
1 polymer ?
#
loop_
_entity_poly.entity_id
_entity_poly.type
_entity_poly.pdbx_seq_one_letter_code
_entity_poly.pdbx_strand_id
1 'polypeptide(L)'
;MEKTKNKITLNGIWTMSGHDENNNKISVLGTVPGTVYTILAENNMLLGGGEYDIFFGNNADKAAWIESEEWIFERDFDFCFTDDVKKVEIEFKGLDTYCEISINDSVISSCNNANFCYTFDISDYIKNGKNTVQIKFLPPVEQDSKFIQRDYRGAFSGQRMYTRRMQCTYGWDWVNRFVDMGIWRDVTIYINRYVKIDCLNARLNGITPKGAVMELYLKGQHDKKFFDGAFKDRSYHFETSPMVCFTVNDPDGKEIYKQKMLFREEVLTDYVTVENPKLWFPAGYGESYLYTLTAEVMDDCGRVITEKTVQFGIRDISIVEKLDEKNSEAYKTAEKMFELMTDKFAGENEFASFDLYVNNVRIICKGANWVPANPFPGNVSADKYKNLIRLAKDGNMNMLRVWGGGCFEDEEFYNLCDRYGIMVQQDFLMACGNYPYCDDFIEDPTEDEALFVENLRNETEQNVQRLVSHPSIVWWNGDNENQCCGNLNLINNARRISNEVTAPILRKYDGKRRFFPSTPWGGNYNNSPSRGLCHYTGYLHKYSDFIENTDMTGYVEFFGSFISRFANETPVLSCPTESTVKKFLPPEEMTAESFDGYIYHTKNHPDERYKNFGLFNHIDTGAKKLFGDFKNGSDRIYKMGILGYEWTRSVMESIRRSEDYSSGNIFWMYNDCWPALGWSMVDYYGTPKAAYYAMKRTSAEVTASVTYEDSRVVINISNDGIESKDARVKLNLVSGEGVVYSEEMTAQIAAGGLVKLAPKNIEKFILGDNKQDAIIVCDVMCGGGQDRAFYSAVSPSKLNLSKANVIMERKDKKIKLKTDKLAMFVWLDGDYVFSDNCFILLPGEEKEITVEESFGHSSDNISLHWLNS
;
A
#
# COMPACT_ATOMS: atom_id res chain seq x y z
N MET A 1 1.41 -37.91 29.72
CA MET A 1 0.37 -36.87 29.91
C MET A 1 0.33 -36.07 28.63
N GLU A 2 -0.73 -36.23 27.85
CA GLU A 2 -0.97 -35.40 26.69
C GLU A 2 -1.05 -33.93 27.14
N LYS A 3 -0.32 -33.04 26.45
CA LYS A 3 -0.47 -31.60 26.65
C LYS A 3 -1.95 -31.29 26.41
N THR A 4 -2.69 -30.97 27.47
CA THR A 4 -4.04 -30.42 27.36
C THR A 4 -3.95 -29.24 26.36
N LYS A 5 -4.67 -29.32 25.26
CA LYS A 5 -4.70 -28.23 24.29
C LYS A 5 -5.40 -27.06 24.97
N ASN A 6 -4.64 -26.10 25.49
CA ASN A 6 -5.17 -24.88 26.09
C ASN A 6 -5.83 -23.94 25.04
N LYS A 7 -6.01 -24.43 23.80
CA LYS A 7 -6.49 -23.65 22.68
C LYS A 7 -7.24 -24.54 21.68
N ILE A 8 -8.43 -24.08 21.28
CA ILE A 8 -9.25 -24.70 20.22
C ILE A 8 -9.46 -23.66 19.15
N THR A 9 -9.05 -23.93 17.90
CA THR A 9 -9.40 -23.05 16.77
C THR A 9 -10.79 -23.37 16.27
N LEU A 10 -11.57 -22.34 16.01
CA LEU A 10 -12.85 -22.42 15.33
C LEU A 10 -12.78 -21.96 13.87
N ASN A 11 -11.56 -21.75 13.32
CA ASN A 11 -11.38 -21.55 11.89
C ASN A 11 -11.77 -22.81 11.11
N GLY A 12 -12.22 -22.64 9.89
CA GLY A 12 -12.63 -23.71 8.97
C GLY A 12 -14.11 -23.64 8.63
N ILE A 13 -14.81 -24.75 8.52
CA ILE A 13 -16.17 -24.78 7.98
C ILE A 13 -17.19 -24.31 9.01
N TRP A 14 -18.02 -23.34 8.60
CA TRP A 14 -19.20 -22.84 9.29
C TRP A 14 -20.42 -22.97 8.40
N THR A 15 -21.61 -22.96 8.96
CA THR A 15 -22.87 -22.77 8.24
C THR A 15 -23.19 -21.28 8.19
N MET A 16 -23.38 -20.74 7.00
CA MET A 16 -23.89 -19.38 6.81
C MET A 16 -25.34 -19.47 6.31
N SER A 17 -26.23 -18.68 6.89
CA SER A 17 -27.62 -18.61 6.47
C SER A 17 -28.15 -17.18 6.43
N GLY A 18 -29.11 -16.93 5.54
CA GLY A 18 -29.74 -15.63 5.32
C GLY A 18 -30.84 -15.77 4.27
N HIS A 19 -31.15 -14.67 3.58
CA HIS A 19 -32.14 -14.68 2.49
C HIS A 19 -31.56 -13.99 1.25
N ASP A 20 -32.07 -14.38 0.07
CA ASP A 20 -31.75 -13.67 -1.17
C ASP A 20 -32.72 -12.48 -1.40
N GLU A 21 -32.49 -11.71 -2.47
CA GLU A 21 -33.33 -10.56 -2.87
C GLU A 21 -34.81 -10.90 -3.08
N ASN A 22 -35.15 -12.17 -3.27
CA ASN A 22 -36.51 -12.68 -3.46
C ASN A 22 -37.09 -13.28 -2.17
N ASN A 23 -36.41 -13.11 -1.04
CA ASN A 23 -36.73 -13.67 0.27
C ASN A 23 -36.71 -15.23 0.31
N ASN A 24 -35.91 -15.85 -0.59
CA ASN A 24 -35.66 -17.29 -0.51
C ASN A 24 -34.56 -17.55 0.51
N LYS A 25 -34.75 -18.59 1.33
CA LYS A 25 -33.74 -18.96 2.34
C LYS A 25 -32.47 -19.47 1.69
N ILE A 26 -31.34 -18.90 2.06
CA ILE A 26 -30.00 -19.41 1.77
C ILE A 26 -29.49 -20.14 3.01
N SER A 27 -28.87 -21.31 2.83
CA SER A 27 -28.10 -21.98 3.88
C SER A 27 -27.00 -22.80 3.22
N VAL A 28 -25.75 -22.35 3.42
CA VAL A 28 -24.55 -22.89 2.76
C VAL A 28 -23.42 -23.10 3.75
N LEU A 29 -22.49 -23.98 3.38
CA LEU A 29 -21.24 -24.13 4.11
C LEU A 29 -20.20 -23.16 3.54
N GLY A 30 -19.41 -22.55 4.42
CA GLY A 30 -18.34 -21.67 4.01
C GLY A 30 -17.15 -21.68 4.95
N THR A 31 -16.02 -21.19 4.47
CA THR A 31 -14.77 -21.13 5.20
C THR A 31 -14.67 -19.86 6.06
N VAL A 32 -14.29 -20.01 7.33
CA VAL A 32 -13.96 -18.89 8.24
C VAL A 32 -12.46 -19.00 8.58
N PRO A 33 -11.66 -17.93 8.53
CA PRO A 33 -12.02 -16.56 8.16
C PRO A 33 -12.66 -16.44 6.78
N GLY A 34 -13.73 -15.63 6.69
CA GLY A 34 -14.49 -15.41 5.48
C GLY A 34 -15.66 -14.45 5.72
N THR A 35 -16.22 -13.96 4.63
CA THR A 35 -17.32 -13.01 4.62
C THR A 35 -18.49 -13.54 3.80
N VAL A 36 -19.61 -12.83 3.81
CA VAL A 36 -20.79 -13.25 3.03
C VAL A 36 -20.45 -13.39 1.54
N TYR A 37 -19.78 -12.37 0.97
CA TYR A 37 -19.37 -12.43 -0.45
C TYR A 37 -18.44 -13.62 -0.74
N THR A 38 -17.45 -13.87 0.11
CA THR A 38 -16.49 -14.95 -0.11
C THR A 38 -17.15 -16.33 0.01
N ILE A 39 -18.08 -16.51 0.95
CA ILE A 39 -18.80 -17.76 1.14
C ILE A 39 -19.80 -18.01 0.01
N LEU A 40 -20.51 -16.98 -0.45
CA LEU A 40 -21.37 -17.11 -1.63
C LEU A 40 -20.56 -17.46 -2.88
N ALA A 41 -19.36 -16.89 -3.02
CA ALA A 41 -18.41 -17.24 -4.08
C ALA A 41 -17.92 -18.69 -4.01
N GLU A 42 -17.55 -19.18 -2.81
CA GLU A 42 -17.18 -20.60 -2.58
C GLU A 42 -18.29 -21.56 -3.04
N ASN A 43 -19.55 -21.12 -2.96
CA ASN A 43 -20.70 -21.89 -3.37
C ASN A 43 -21.16 -21.60 -4.83
N ASN A 44 -20.33 -20.93 -5.64
CA ASN A 44 -20.59 -20.53 -7.02
C ASN A 44 -21.85 -19.65 -7.19
N MET A 45 -22.15 -18.83 -6.18
CA MET A 45 -23.29 -17.91 -6.20
C MET A 45 -22.92 -16.49 -6.65
N LEU A 46 -21.61 -16.13 -6.63
CA LEU A 46 -21.15 -14.79 -7.01
C LEU A 46 -19.91 -14.78 -7.92
N LEU A 47 -18.88 -15.55 -7.60
CA LEU A 47 -17.56 -15.50 -8.27
C LEU A 47 -17.25 -16.79 -9.05
N GLY A 48 -18.26 -17.52 -9.45
CA GLY A 48 -18.12 -18.81 -10.15
C GLY A 48 -17.91 -18.71 -11.67
N GLY A 49 -17.86 -17.50 -12.21
CA GLY A 49 -17.82 -17.22 -13.65
C GLY A 49 -19.22 -17.10 -14.29
N GLY A 50 -19.27 -16.51 -15.49
CA GLY A 50 -20.53 -16.23 -16.17
C GLY A 50 -21.37 -15.16 -15.47
N GLU A 51 -22.68 -15.35 -15.44
CA GLU A 51 -23.60 -14.36 -14.85
C GLU A 51 -23.41 -14.14 -13.33
N TYR A 52 -22.75 -15.07 -12.64
CA TYR A 52 -22.48 -14.99 -11.20
C TYR A 52 -21.07 -14.47 -10.88
N ASP A 53 -20.26 -14.17 -11.89
CA ASP A 53 -18.96 -13.51 -11.67
C ASP A 53 -19.18 -12.04 -11.36
N ILE A 54 -19.07 -11.69 -10.07
CA ILE A 54 -19.30 -10.34 -9.57
C ILE A 54 -18.34 -9.29 -10.16
N PHE A 55 -17.20 -9.70 -10.70
CA PHE A 55 -16.21 -8.78 -11.29
C PHE A 55 -16.37 -8.61 -12.80
N PHE A 56 -17.24 -9.39 -13.44
CA PHE A 56 -17.43 -9.34 -14.88
C PHE A 56 -18.51 -8.31 -15.28
N GLY A 57 -18.18 -7.42 -16.21
CA GLY A 57 -19.07 -6.38 -16.67
C GLY A 57 -19.60 -5.52 -15.52
N ASN A 58 -20.90 -5.40 -15.38
CA ASN A 58 -21.58 -4.67 -14.31
C ASN A 58 -22.22 -5.60 -13.24
N ASN A 59 -21.79 -6.85 -13.14
CA ASN A 59 -22.40 -7.84 -12.24
C ASN A 59 -22.33 -7.45 -10.77
N ALA A 60 -21.35 -6.60 -10.36
CA ALA A 60 -21.24 -6.12 -9.00
C ALA A 60 -22.52 -5.41 -8.51
N ASP A 61 -23.23 -4.72 -9.40
CA ASP A 61 -24.47 -4.02 -9.04
C ASP A 61 -25.61 -5.00 -8.70
N LYS A 62 -25.58 -6.22 -9.27
CA LYS A 62 -26.57 -7.27 -8.99
C LYS A 62 -26.42 -7.89 -7.59
N ALA A 63 -25.28 -7.68 -6.93
CA ALA A 63 -25.02 -8.21 -5.60
C ALA A 63 -25.29 -7.17 -4.47
N ALA A 64 -25.75 -5.98 -4.81
CA ALA A 64 -26.00 -4.91 -3.85
C ALA A 64 -27.04 -5.26 -2.75
N TRP A 65 -27.91 -6.23 -3.01
CA TRP A 65 -28.91 -6.72 -2.06
C TRP A 65 -28.28 -7.31 -0.78
N ILE A 66 -27.06 -7.83 -0.86
CA ILE A 66 -26.36 -8.50 0.25
C ILE A 66 -26.21 -7.55 1.45
N GLU A 67 -25.94 -6.27 1.21
CA GLU A 67 -25.71 -5.28 2.26
C GLU A 67 -26.95 -4.94 3.09
N SER A 68 -28.14 -5.35 2.61
CA SER A 68 -29.44 -5.07 3.24
C SER A 68 -30.02 -6.27 4.00
N GLU A 69 -29.35 -7.42 3.96
CA GLU A 69 -29.83 -8.65 4.55
C GLU A 69 -29.11 -8.99 5.86
N GLU A 70 -29.83 -9.67 6.78
CA GLU A 70 -29.23 -10.28 7.97
C GLU A 70 -28.57 -11.60 7.64
N TRP A 71 -27.36 -11.83 8.15
CA TRP A 71 -26.63 -13.07 7.95
C TRP A 71 -26.24 -13.73 9.26
N ILE A 72 -26.41 -15.05 9.34
CA ILE A 72 -26.11 -15.83 10.53
C ILE A 72 -24.99 -16.82 10.19
N PHE A 73 -23.92 -16.76 10.96
CA PHE A 73 -22.82 -17.71 10.93
C PHE A 73 -22.91 -18.61 12.15
N GLU A 74 -22.92 -19.93 11.95
CA GLU A 74 -23.08 -20.90 13.01
C GLU A 74 -22.06 -22.02 12.91
N ARG A 75 -21.53 -22.42 14.07
CA ARG A 75 -20.63 -23.56 14.17
C ARG A 75 -20.78 -24.31 15.49
N ASP A 76 -20.82 -25.64 15.38
CA ASP A 76 -20.77 -26.54 16.51
C ASP A 76 -19.31 -26.82 16.93
N PHE A 77 -19.11 -26.98 18.23
CA PHE A 77 -17.84 -27.44 18.80
C PHE A 77 -18.10 -28.30 20.03
N ASP A 78 -17.23 -29.31 20.23
CA ASP A 78 -17.28 -30.15 21.42
C ASP A 78 -16.39 -29.60 22.52
N PHE A 79 -16.90 -29.57 23.72
CA PHE A 79 -16.14 -29.18 24.93
C PHE A 79 -16.31 -30.20 26.06
N CYS A 80 -15.25 -30.37 26.87
CA CYS A 80 -15.27 -31.25 28.02
C CYS A 80 -14.64 -30.53 29.21
N PHE A 81 -15.43 -30.29 30.25
CA PHE A 81 -14.90 -29.76 31.50
C PHE A 81 -14.15 -30.87 32.25
N THR A 82 -12.92 -30.56 32.60
CA THR A 82 -12.12 -31.32 33.56
C THR A 82 -11.97 -30.50 34.85
N ASP A 83 -11.56 -31.12 35.95
CA ASP A 83 -11.48 -30.43 37.25
C ASP A 83 -10.53 -29.23 37.25
N ASP A 84 -9.59 -29.20 36.31
CA ASP A 84 -8.62 -28.14 36.13
C ASP A 84 -9.10 -26.96 35.27
N VAL A 85 -10.25 -27.07 34.55
CA VAL A 85 -10.81 -25.97 33.78
C VAL A 85 -11.50 -24.96 34.71
N LYS A 86 -10.97 -23.75 34.76
CA LYS A 86 -11.46 -22.66 35.61
C LYS A 86 -11.98 -21.47 34.81
N LYS A 87 -11.53 -21.29 33.55
CA LYS A 87 -11.91 -20.17 32.69
C LYS A 87 -11.84 -20.59 31.22
N VAL A 88 -12.85 -20.21 30.46
CA VAL A 88 -12.89 -20.42 29.01
C VAL A 88 -13.25 -19.11 28.34
N GLU A 89 -12.40 -18.66 27.45
CA GLU A 89 -12.58 -17.41 26.67
C GLU A 89 -12.69 -17.73 25.18
N ILE A 90 -13.58 -17.02 24.50
CA ILE A 90 -13.59 -16.97 23.03
C ILE A 90 -13.01 -15.64 22.54
N GLU A 91 -12.16 -15.69 21.54
CA GLU A 91 -11.51 -14.53 20.94
C GLU A 91 -11.84 -14.47 19.46
N PHE A 92 -12.35 -13.32 19.01
CA PHE A 92 -12.59 -12.97 17.61
C PHE A 92 -11.63 -11.87 17.22
N LYS A 93 -10.73 -12.14 16.31
CA LYS A 93 -9.74 -11.12 15.85
C LYS A 93 -10.31 -10.09 14.87
N GLY A 94 -11.48 -10.35 14.28
CA GLY A 94 -12.15 -9.41 13.39
C GLY A 94 -13.57 -9.86 13.03
N LEU A 95 -14.54 -9.02 13.33
CA LEU A 95 -15.97 -9.17 13.01
C LEU A 95 -16.43 -7.94 12.23
N ASP A 96 -16.85 -8.09 11.00
CA ASP A 96 -17.27 -6.96 10.14
C ASP A 96 -18.78 -6.94 9.96
N THR A 97 -19.52 -6.07 10.62
CA THR A 97 -19.15 -5.03 11.59
C THR A 97 -20.09 -5.11 12.80
N TYR A 98 -21.39 -4.89 12.56
CA TYR A 98 -22.43 -4.94 13.60
C TYR A 98 -22.91 -6.37 13.75
N CYS A 99 -22.74 -6.95 14.92
CA CYS A 99 -23.22 -8.31 15.14
C CYS A 99 -23.59 -8.60 16.59
N GLU A 100 -24.41 -9.63 16.79
CA GLU A 100 -24.73 -10.25 18.07
C GLU A 100 -24.07 -11.63 18.12
N ILE A 101 -23.43 -11.94 19.26
CA ILE A 101 -22.75 -13.21 19.50
C ILE A 101 -23.54 -14.01 20.51
N SER A 102 -23.87 -15.24 20.19
CA SER A 102 -24.57 -16.19 21.08
C SER A 102 -23.79 -17.48 21.26
N ILE A 103 -23.87 -18.04 22.46
CA ILE A 103 -23.41 -19.38 22.80
C ILE A 103 -24.57 -20.18 23.34
N ASN A 104 -24.92 -21.34 22.75
CA ASN A 104 -26.04 -22.17 23.16
C ASN A 104 -27.33 -21.35 23.33
N ASP A 105 -27.70 -20.56 22.33
CA ASP A 105 -28.86 -19.67 22.28
C ASP A 105 -28.85 -18.49 23.27
N SER A 106 -27.81 -18.33 24.07
CA SER A 106 -27.66 -17.22 25.01
C SER A 106 -26.82 -16.10 24.37
N VAL A 107 -27.38 -14.90 24.19
CA VAL A 107 -26.63 -13.74 23.73
C VAL A 107 -25.62 -13.33 24.79
N ILE A 108 -24.34 -13.30 24.41
CA ILE A 108 -23.23 -12.93 25.31
C ILE A 108 -22.75 -11.50 25.11
N SER A 109 -22.84 -10.97 23.88
CA SER A 109 -22.42 -9.59 23.55
C SER A 109 -22.86 -9.14 22.17
N SER A 110 -22.66 -7.86 21.88
CA SER A 110 -22.73 -7.26 20.55
C SER A 110 -21.40 -6.56 20.19
N CYS A 111 -21.12 -6.45 18.89
CA CYS A 111 -19.91 -5.83 18.37
C CYS A 111 -20.27 -4.80 17.29
N ASN A 112 -19.37 -3.79 17.09
CA ASN A 112 -19.60 -2.66 16.18
C ASN A 112 -18.31 -2.08 15.56
N ASN A 113 -17.18 -2.80 15.66
CA ASN A 113 -15.90 -2.37 15.12
C ASN A 113 -15.16 -3.55 14.47
N ALA A 114 -14.98 -3.49 13.17
CA ALA A 114 -14.30 -4.54 12.39
C ALA A 114 -12.79 -4.62 12.65
N ASN A 115 -12.18 -3.54 13.14
CA ASN A 115 -10.72 -3.42 13.32
C ASN A 115 -10.28 -3.73 14.76
N PHE A 116 -11.17 -4.30 15.56
CA PHE A 116 -10.96 -4.58 16.97
C PHE A 116 -11.03 -6.10 17.25
N CYS A 117 -10.14 -6.58 18.13
CA CYS A 117 -10.14 -7.95 18.59
C CYS A 117 -10.96 -8.07 19.86
N TYR A 118 -12.05 -8.83 19.81
CA TYR A 118 -12.97 -9.07 20.93
C TYR A 118 -12.61 -10.35 21.68
N THR A 119 -12.69 -10.31 22.99
CA THR A 119 -12.50 -11.47 23.86
C THR A 119 -13.59 -11.51 24.92
N PHE A 120 -14.28 -12.65 25.05
CA PHE A 120 -15.39 -12.84 25.98
C PHE A 120 -15.16 -14.07 26.84
N ASP A 121 -15.46 -14.00 28.15
CA ASP A 121 -15.55 -15.15 29.04
C ASP A 121 -16.84 -15.91 28.76
N ILE A 122 -16.72 -17.15 28.34
CA ILE A 122 -17.86 -18.02 28.00
C ILE A 122 -18.02 -19.19 28.98
N SER A 123 -17.34 -19.16 30.13
CA SER A 123 -17.31 -20.27 31.10
C SER A 123 -18.72 -20.67 31.56
N ASP A 124 -19.61 -19.70 31.77
CA ASP A 124 -20.98 -19.92 32.24
C ASP A 124 -21.98 -20.30 31.13
N TYR A 125 -21.57 -20.18 29.85
CA TYR A 125 -22.44 -20.40 28.69
C TYR A 125 -22.21 -21.74 28.00
N ILE A 126 -21.08 -22.40 28.26
CA ILE A 126 -20.71 -23.70 27.65
C ILE A 126 -21.07 -24.87 28.56
N LYS A 127 -21.25 -26.03 27.93
CA LYS A 127 -21.59 -27.29 28.61
C LYS A 127 -20.70 -28.44 28.14
N ASN A 128 -20.67 -29.54 28.87
CA ASN A 128 -20.03 -30.78 28.40
C ASN A 128 -20.72 -31.33 27.17
N GLY A 129 -19.94 -31.74 26.20
CA GLY A 129 -20.39 -32.24 24.90
C GLY A 129 -20.54 -31.09 23.88
N LYS A 130 -21.56 -31.23 23.07
CA LYS A 130 -21.82 -30.32 21.94
C LYS A 130 -22.26 -28.92 22.39
N ASN A 131 -21.60 -27.90 21.90
CA ASN A 131 -21.93 -26.48 22.04
C ASN A 131 -22.05 -25.85 20.67
N THR A 132 -22.82 -24.77 20.57
CA THR A 132 -23.00 -24.02 19.33
C THR A 132 -22.61 -22.55 19.56
N VAL A 133 -21.79 -22.01 18.70
CA VAL A 133 -21.54 -20.56 18.59
C VAL A 133 -22.27 -20.03 17.37
N GLN A 134 -22.98 -18.93 17.56
CA GLN A 134 -23.73 -18.25 16.50
C GLN A 134 -23.40 -16.77 16.51
N ILE A 135 -23.18 -16.20 15.32
CA ILE A 135 -22.96 -14.78 15.12
C ILE A 135 -23.97 -14.30 14.11
N LYS A 136 -24.85 -13.40 14.56
CA LYS A 136 -25.86 -12.76 13.73
C LYS A 136 -25.35 -11.38 13.31
N PHE A 137 -25.02 -11.22 12.04
CA PHE A 137 -24.65 -9.93 11.45
C PHE A 137 -25.90 -9.15 11.06
N LEU A 138 -25.88 -7.86 11.40
CA LEU A 138 -26.94 -6.91 11.07
C LEU A 138 -26.51 -6.06 9.86
N PRO A 139 -27.43 -5.69 8.96
CA PRO A 139 -27.13 -4.89 7.77
C PRO A 139 -26.41 -3.58 8.13
N PRO A 140 -25.15 -3.36 7.70
CA PRO A 140 -24.41 -2.17 8.09
C PRO A 140 -25.09 -0.87 7.68
N VAL A 141 -25.67 -0.84 6.48
CA VAL A 141 -26.36 0.34 5.94
C VAL A 141 -27.58 0.72 6.76
N GLU A 142 -28.33 -0.26 7.26
CA GLU A 142 -29.46 -0.02 8.16
C GLU A 142 -28.99 0.51 9.51
N GLN A 143 -27.90 -0.06 10.07
CA GLN A 143 -27.34 0.42 11.33
C GLN A 143 -26.80 1.84 11.19
N ASP A 144 -26.07 2.12 10.12
CA ASP A 144 -25.54 3.46 9.83
C ASP A 144 -26.63 4.52 9.71
N SER A 145 -27.81 4.15 9.22
CA SER A 145 -28.96 5.05 9.09
C SER A 145 -29.59 5.46 10.43
N LYS A 146 -29.31 4.74 11.51
CA LYS A 146 -29.82 5.03 12.86
C LYS A 146 -29.01 6.10 13.56
N PHE A 147 -27.80 6.39 13.11
CA PHE A 147 -26.96 7.41 13.73
C PHE A 147 -27.49 8.82 13.46
N ILE A 148 -27.41 9.68 14.48
CA ILE A 148 -27.77 11.08 14.36
C ILE A 148 -26.75 11.82 13.54
N GLN A 149 -27.12 12.19 12.31
CA GLN A 149 -26.22 12.89 11.42
C GLN A 149 -26.15 14.38 11.72
N ARG A 150 -25.00 14.83 12.26
CA ARG A 150 -24.65 16.25 12.35
C ARG A 150 -23.77 16.59 11.16
N ASP A 151 -24.29 16.88 10.01
CA ASP A 151 -23.55 17.37 8.81
C ASP A 151 -22.14 16.76 8.59
N TYR A 152 -21.93 15.52 9.06
CA TYR A 152 -20.72 14.77 8.82
C TYR A 152 -20.74 14.25 7.38
N ARG A 153 -19.76 14.68 6.60
CA ARG A 153 -19.68 14.37 5.17
C ARG A 153 -18.41 13.64 4.85
N GLY A 154 -18.55 12.55 4.09
CA GLY A 154 -17.45 11.86 3.46
C GLY A 154 -17.52 12.00 1.95
N ALA A 155 -16.35 12.03 1.30
CA ALA A 155 -16.28 11.82 -0.13
C ALA A 155 -16.83 10.42 -0.47
N PHE A 156 -17.45 10.27 -1.62
CA PHE A 156 -18.03 9.05 -2.19
C PHE A 156 -19.25 8.49 -1.44
N SER A 157 -19.29 8.52 -0.10
CA SER A 157 -20.45 8.09 0.70
C SER A 157 -20.42 8.75 2.08
N GLY A 158 -21.54 9.33 2.51
CA GLY A 158 -21.73 9.84 3.87
C GLY A 158 -22.07 8.76 4.90
N GLN A 159 -22.53 7.60 4.46
CA GLN A 159 -22.95 6.51 5.37
C GLN A 159 -21.82 5.96 6.24
N ARG A 160 -20.57 6.02 5.76
CA ARG A 160 -19.38 5.46 6.43
C ARG A 160 -18.83 6.26 7.60
N MET A 161 -19.39 7.42 7.93
CA MET A 161 -18.77 8.36 8.88
C MET A 161 -18.73 7.88 10.32
N TYR A 162 -19.71 7.11 10.76
CA TYR A 162 -19.76 6.56 12.11
C TYR A 162 -19.21 5.14 12.24
N THR A 163 -19.09 4.43 11.13
CA THR A 163 -18.77 3.00 11.11
C THR A 163 -17.27 2.75 11.12
N ARG A 164 -16.81 1.87 11.99
CA ARG A 164 -15.41 1.46 12.07
C ARG A 164 -15.16 0.16 11.28
N ARG A 165 -14.98 0.29 9.97
CA ARG A 165 -14.69 -0.78 9.03
C ARG A 165 -13.89 -0.24 7.85
N MET A 166 -13.54 -1.10 6.89
CA MET A 166 -12.86 -0.72 5.65
C MET A 166 -13.72 0.27 4.85
N GLN A 167 -13.30 1.53 4.79
CA GLN A 167 -14.10 2.65 4.27
C GLN A 167 -14.36 2.56 2.77
N CYS A 168 -13.39 2.06 1.98
CA CYS A 168 -13.52 1.98 0.53
C CYS A 168 -14.61 0.98 0.07
N THR A 169 -15.08 0.09 0.94
CA THR A 169 -16.15 -0.86 0.60
C THR A 169 -17.52 -0.19 0.40
N TYR A 170 -17.69 1.05 0.83
CA TYR A 170 -18.86 1.86 0.49
C TYR A 170 -18.83 2.42 -0.94
N GLY A 171 -17.83 2.05 -1.74
CA GLY A 171 -17.53 2.57 -3.07
C GLY A 171 -16.49 3.70 -3.03
N TRP A 172 -15.57 3.67 -3.98
CA TRP A 172 -14.53 4.70 -4.13
C TRP A 172 -14.26 4.95 -5.63
N ASP A 173 -13.40 5.92 -5.97
CA ASP A 173 -13.06 6.25 -7.37
C ASP A 173 -12.11 5.24 -8.05
N TRP A 174 -11.95 4.06 -7.44
CA TRP A 174 -11.14 2.94 -7.95
C TRP A 174 -11.66 1.56 -7.53
N VAL A 175 -12.76 1.46 -6.78
CA VAL A 175 -13.40 0.20 -6.38
C VAL A 175 -14.90 0.35 -6.33
N ASN A 176 -15.64 -0.70 -6.68
CA ASN A 176 -17.09 -0.72 -6.58
C ASN A 176 -17.55 -0.81 -5.12
N ARG A 177 -18.84 -0.58 -4.91
CA ARG A 177 -19.50 -0.73 -3.61
C ARG A 177 -19.68 -2.21 -3.28
N PHE A 178 -19.07 -2.64 -2.15
CA PHE A 178 -19.16 -4.00 -1.60
C PHE A 178 -19.25 -3.91 -0.08
N VAL A 179 -20.39 -3.50 0.46
CA VAL A 179 -20.60 -3.45 1.90
C VAL A 179 -20.86 -4.86 2.41
N ASP A 180 -19.81 -5.50 2.88
CA ASP A 180 -19.78 -6.91 3.27
C ASP A 180 -20.03 -7.11 4.77
N MET A 181 -20.20 -8.36 5.19
CA MET A 181 -20.34 -8.79 6.59
C MET A 181 -19.62 -10.11 6.78
N GLY A 182 -19.05 -10.37 7.96
CA GLY A 182 -18.48 -11.68 8.22
C GLY A 182 -17.41 -11.74 9.30
N ILE A 183 -16.90 -12.95 9.48
CA ILE A 183 -15.82 -13.28 10.40
C ILE A 183 -14.52 -13.26 9.60
N TRP A 184 -13.91 -12.10 9.47
CA TRP A 184 -12.82 -11.90 8.51
C TRP A 184 -11.42 -12.21 9.04
N ARG A 185 -11.32 -12.57 10.35
CA ARG A 185 -10.07 -13.02 10.99
C ARG A 185 -10.36 -14.20 11.93
N ASP A 186 -9.30 -14.77 12.49
CA ASP A 186 -9.36 -15.98 13.33
C ASP A 186 -10.36 -15.93 14.47
N VAL A 187 -10.95 -17.10 14.74
CA VAL A 187 -11.74 -17.39 15.95
C VAL A 187 -11.07 -18.47 16.77
N THR A 188 -10.85 -18.22 18.06
CA THR A 188 -10.13 -19.13 18.93
C THR A 188 -10.75 -19.18 20.32
N ILE A 189 -10.93 -20.40 20.86
CA ILE A 189 -11.26 -20.62 22.27
C ILE A 189 -9.96 -20.87 23.04
N TYR A 190 -9.80 -20.17 24.15
CA TYR A 190 -8.70 -20.35 25.10
C TYR A 190 -9.22 -20.94 26.39
N ILE A 191 -8.52 -21.97 26.86
CA ILE A 191 -8.82 -22.66 28.12
C ILE A 191 -7.76 -22.26 29.14
N ASN A 192 -8.19 -21.72 30.27
CA ASN A 192 -7.29 -21.29 31.36
C ASN A 192 -6.19 -20.34 30.89
N ARG A 193 -6.56 -19.32 30.08
CA ARG A 193 -5.62 -18.27 29.68
C ARG A 193 -5.39 -17.31 30.85
N TYR A 194 -4.52 -17.68 31.78
CA TYR A 194 -4.20 -16.88 32.96
C TYR A 194 -3.24 -15.74 32.72
N VAL A 195 -2.59 -15.72 31.53
CA VAL A 195 -1.70 -14.65 31.09
C VAL A 195 -2.00 -14.31 29.65
N LYS A 196 -2.18 -13.03 29.37
CA LYS A 196 -2.30 -12.46 28.02
C LYS A 196 -1.17 -11.46 27.82
N ILE A 197 -0.38 -11.64 26.76
CA ILE A 197 0.63 -10.68 26.33
C ILE A 197 0.01 -9.83 25.23
N ASP A 198 -0.33 -8.59 25.56
CA ASP A 198 -0.93 -7.64 24.61
C ASP A 198 0.13 -7.08 23.66
N CYS A 199 1.26 -6.63 24.20
CA CYS A 199 2.36 -6.05 23.41
C CYS A 199 3.69 -6.67 23.83
N LEU A 200 4.51 -7.04 22.85
CA LEU A 200 5.93 -7.36 23.00
C LEU A 200 6.68 -6.55 21.94
N ASN A 201 7.71 -5.82 22.36
CA ASN A 201 8.46 -4.94 21.46
C ASN A 201 9.90 -4.77 21.92
N ALA A 202 10.80 -4.53 20.98
CA ALA A 202 12.16 -4.07 21.22
C ALA A 202 12.36 -2.69 20.58
N ARG A 203 12.69 -1.69 21.38
CA ARG A 203 12.80 -0.29 20.95
C ARG A 203 14.25 0.16 21.04
N LEU A 204 14.75 0.81 19.99
CA LEU A 204 16.06 1.44 20.06
C LEU A 204 16.00 2.62 21.03
N ASN A 205 16.69 2.51 22.16
CA ASN A 205 16.83 3.62 23.12
C ASN A 205 17.91 4.61 22.68
N GLY A 206 19.02 4.13 22.15
CA GLY A 206 20.07 4.95 21.59
C GLY A 206 21.25 4.12 21.08
N ILE A 207 22.14 4.78 20.34
CA ILE A 207 23.40 4.20 19.87
C ILE A 207 24.53 4.84 20.70
N THR A 208 25.39 4.00 21.26
CA THR A 208 26.56 4.39 22.06
C THR A 208 27.82 3.83 21.42
N PRO A 209 29.02 4.29 21.82
CA PRO A 209 30.27 3.67 21.36
C PRO A 209 30.38 2.16 21.67
N LYS A 210 29.59 1.64 22.61
CA LYS A 210 29.55 0.20 22.95
C LYS A 210 28.56 -0.60 22.11
N GLY A 211 27.63 0.05 21.41
CA GLY A 211 26.60 -0.63 20.61
C GLY A 211 25.24 0.03 20.71
N ALA A 212 24.23 -0.66 20.21
CA ALA A 212 22.83 -0.24 20.28
C ALA A 212 22.20 -0.67 21.61
N VAL A 213 21.64 0.30 22.33
CA VAL A 213 20.89 0.04 23.58
C VAL A 213 19.42 -0.16 23.19
N MET A 214 18.91 -1.37 23.42
CA MET A 214 17.52 -1.74 23.16
C MET A 214 16.76 -1.82 24.48
N GLU A 215 15.58 -1.21 24.52
CA GLU A 215 14.58 -1.44 25.55
C GLU A 215 13.69 -2.61 25.13
N LEU A 216 13.64 -3.64 25.93
CA LEU A 216 12.74 -4.77 25.80
C LEU A 216 11.47 -4.41 26.57
N TYR A 217 10.33 -4.39 25.89
CA TYR A 217 9.06 -3.94 26.45
C TYR A 217 8.00 -5.03 26.32
N LEU A 218 7.37 -5.39 27.43
CA LEU A 218 6.22 -6.28 27.46
C LEU A 218 5.07 -5.57 28.19
N LYS A 219 3.88 -5.54 27.56
CA LYS A 219 2.63 -5.22 28.25
C LYS A 219 1.72 -6.44 28.19
N GLY A 220 1.12 -6.76 29.31
CA GLY A 220 0.20 -7.90 29.41
C GLY A 220 -0.56 -7.91 30.72
N GLN A 221 -1.43 -8.89 30.85
CA GLN A 221 -2.26 -9.08 32.03
C GLN A 221 -2.09 -10.49 32.56
N HIS A 222 -2.16 -10.66 33.86
CA HIS A 222 -2.18 -11.96 34.49
C HIS A 222 -3.25 -12.04 35.59
N ASP A 223 -3.83 -13.22 35.76
CA ASP A 223 -4.82 -13.48 36.81
C ASP A 223 -4.12 -13.66 38.17
N LYS A 224 -4.13 -12.61 39.01
CA LYS A 224 -3.54 -12.63 40.35
C LYS A 224 -4.12 -13.76 41.20
N LYS A 225 -5.43 -14.03 41.13
CA LYS A 225 -6.09 -15.09 41.94
C LYS A 225 -5.60 -16.47 41.55
N PHE A 226 -5.28 -16.72 40.31
CA PHE A 226 -4.68 -17.99 39.87
C PHE A 226 -3.31 -18.20 40.53
N PHE A 227 -2.47 -17.19 40.51
CA PHE A 227 -1.13 -17.27 41.07
C PHE A 227 -1.16 -17.29 42.60
N ASP A 228 -2.03 -16.55 43.26
CA ASP A 228 -2.22 -16.58 44.72
C ASP A 228 -2.78 -17.92 45.20
N GLY A 229 -3.65 -18.54 44.41
CA GLY A 229 -4.31 -19.81 44.76
C GLY A 229 -3.39 -21.04 44.73
N ALA A 230 -2.33 -21.03 43.95
CA ALA A 230 -1.40 -22.12 43.78
C ALA A 230 -0.47 -22.35 45.01
N PHE A 231 -0.50 -21.45 46.00
CA PHE A 231 0.48 -21.43 47.11
C PHE A 231 -0.14 -21.37 48.52
N LYS A 232 -1.42 -21.72 48.66
CA LYS A 232 -2.13 -21.68 49.96
C LYS A 232 -1.49 -22.48 51.10
N ASP A 233 -0.58 -23.39 50.80
CA ASP A 233 0.03 -24.28 51.82
C ASP A 233 1.42 -23.84 52.31
N ARG A 234 1.90 -22.65 51.89
CA ARG A 234 3.20 -22.14 52.37
C ARG A 234 3.01 -21.10 53.47
N SER A 235 3.61 -21.31 54.61
CA SER A 235 3.56 -20.44 55.80
C SER A 235 4.23 -19.07 55.69
N TYR A 236 4.60 -18.64 54.48
CA TYR A 236 5.18 -17.32 54.15
C TYR A 236 4.41 -16.76 52.99
N HIS A 237 3.75 -15.64 53.21
CA HIS A 237 3.07 -14.83 52.17
C HIS A 237 4.10 -14.12 51.28
N PHE A 238 4.69 -14.83 50.33
CA PHE A 238 5.30 -14.19 49.18
C PHE A 238 4.23 -14.05 48.11
N GLU A 239 4.05 -12.83 47.57
CA GLU A 239 3.26 -12.62 46.38
C GLU A 239 3.85 -13.46 45.25
N THR A 240 3.05 -14.38 44.74
CA THR A 240 3.44 -15.25 43.64
C THR A 240 3.09 -14.55 42.33
N SER A 241 4.10 -14.10 41.64
CA SER A 241 3.96 -13.50 40.32
C SER A 241 4.59 -14.42 39.29
N PRO A 242 4.04 -14.52 38.09
CA PRO A 242 4.70 -15.25 37.01
C PRO A 242 6.10 -14.68 36.74
N MET A 243 6.97 -15.49 36.19
CA MET A 243 8.28 -15.09 35.70
C MET A 243 8.22 -14.89 34.19
N VAL A 244 8.83 -13.84 33.69
CA VAL A 244 9.08 -13.67 32.25
C VAL A 244 10.55 -13.92 31.97
N CYS A 245 10.83 -14.78 30.99
CA CYS A 245 12.15 -14.92 30.41
C CYS A 245 12.21 -14.23 29.06
N PHE A 246 12.94 -13.12 28.98
CA PHE A 246 13.29 -12.53 27.71
C PHE A 246 14.49 -13.26 27.12
N THR A 247 14.39 -13.60 25.83
CA THR A 247 15.49 -14.14 25.02
C THR A 247 15.60 -13.32 23.74
N VAL A 248 16.81 -12.82 23.45
CA VAL A 248 17.09 -12.13 22.18
C VAL A 248 18.07 -12.94 21.37
N ASN A 249 17.69 -13.24 20.13
CA ASN A 249 18.57 -13.87 19.15
C ASN A 249 18.96 -12.86 18.07
N ASP A 250 20.22 -12.93 17.63
CA ASP A 250 20.73 -12.15 16.53
C ASP A 250 20.21 -12.66 15.17
N PRO A 251 20.47 -11.96 14.05
CA PRO A 251 20.02 -12.38 12.71
C PRO A 251 20.55 -13.76 12.26
N ASP A 252 21.61 -14.26 12.86
CA ASP A 252 22.17 -15.59 12.58
C ASP A 252 21.55 -16.67 13.49
N GLY A 253 20.58 -16.30 14.35
CA GLY A 253 19.90 -17.21 15.29
C GLY A 253 20.65 -17.48 16.60
N LYS A 254 21.76 -16.78 16.85
CA LYS A 254 22.54 -16.93 18.08
C LYS A 254 21.89 -16.16 19.23
N GLU A 255 21.71 -16.80 20.37
CA GLU A 255 21.29 -16.17 21.63
C GLU A 255 22.36 -15.13 22.06
N ILE A 256 21.97 -13.86 22.14
CA ILE A 256 22.82 -12.74 22.58
C ILE A 256 22.41 -12.17 23.93
N TYR A 257 21.20 -12.48 24.38
CA TYR A 257 20.66 -12.03 25.65
C TYR A 257 19.62 -13.00 26.19
N LYS A 258 19.67 -13.25 27.53
CA LYS A 258 18.65 -14.01 28.22
C LYS A 258 18.54 -13.55 29.67
N GLN A 259 17.34 -13.15 30.08
CA GLN A 259 17.09 -12.66 31.44
C GLN A 259 15.72 -13.08 31.93
N LYS A 260 15.66 -13.50 33.21
CA LYS A 260 14.41 -13.82 33.91
C LYS A 260 14.05 -12.72 34.88
N MET A 261 12.79 -12.31 34.88
CA MET A 261 12.27 -11.21 35.70
C MET A 261 10.90 -11.57 36.24
N LEU A 262 10.54 -11.01 37.40
CA LEU A 262 9.19 -11.14 37.95
C LEU A 262 8.21 -10.24 37.20
N PHE A 263 7.08 -10.79 36.77
CA PHE A 263 6.01 -10.06 36.10
C PHE A 263 4.94 -9.67 37.12
N ARG A 264 5.14 -8.56 37.83
CA ARG A 264 4.26 -8.10 38.92
C ARG A 264 3.20 -7.11 38.45
N GLU A 265 3.55 -6.24 37.54
CA GLU A 265 2.72 -5.16 37.00
C GLU A 265 2.36 -5.47 35.57
N GLU A 266 1.42 -4.73 34.99
CA GLU A 266 0.99 -4.89 33.59
C GLU A 266 2.11 -4.63 32.57
N VAL A 267 3.13 -3.88 32.96
CA VAL A 267 4.28 -3.51 32.10
C VAL A 267 5.57 -4.02 32.72
N LEU A 268 6.38 -4.67 31.90
CA LEU A 268 7.73 -5.09 32.23
C LEU A 268 8.71 -4.56 31.19
N THR A 269 9.78 -3.95 31.66
CA THR A 269 10.86 -3.42 30.82
C THR A 269 12.21 -3.93 31.25
N ASP A 270 13.10 -4.14 30.29
CA ASP A 270 14.49 -4.48 30.49
C ASP A 270 15.35 -3.85 29.39
N TYR A 271 16.66 -3.79 29.58
CA TYR A 271 17.58 -3.17 28.64
C TYR A 271 18.72 -4.10 28.26
N VAL A 272 19.00 -4.19 26.97
CA VAL A 272 20.14 -4.93 26.45
C VAL A 272 20.99 -4.04 25.54
N THR A 273 22.32 -4.16 25.67
CA THR A 273 23.25 -3.56 24.72
C THR A 273 23.68 -4.60 23.70
N VAL A 274 23.33 -4.37 22.45
CA VAL A 274 23.77 -5.20 21.32
C VAL A 274 25.08 -4.63 20.79
N GLU A 275 26.17 -5.34 21.04
CA GLU A 275 27.51 -4.93 20.56
C GLU A 275 27.63 -5.19 19.05
N ASN A 276 28.22 -4.24 18.32
CA ASN A 276 28.41 -4.33 16.86
C ASN A 276 27.12 -4.75 16.11
N PRO A 277 26.00 -4.01 16.29
CA PRO A 277 24.70 -4.44 15.76
C PRO A 277 24.70 -4.52 14.24
N LYS A 278 24.10 -5.56 13.71
CA LYS A 278 23.67 -5.64 12.30
C LYS A 278 22.43 -4.76 12.16
N LEU A 279 22.55 -3.68 11.40
CA LEU A 279 21.47 -2.70 11.26
C LEU A 279 20.46 -3.12 10.18
N TRP A 280 19.19 -2.74 10.38
CA TRP A 280 18.18 -2.83 9.36
C TRP A 280 18.24 -1.62 8.44
N PHE A 281 18.30 -1.86 7.13
CA PHE A 281 18.24 -0.82 6.09
C PHE A 281 17.07 -1.07 5.13
N PRO A 282 16.52 -0.01 4.51
CA PRO A 282 15.58 -0.16 3.43
C PRO A 282 16.26 -0.70 2.17
N ALA A 283 15.45 -1.32 1.30
CA ALA A 283 15.88 -1.88 0.03
C ALA A 283 16.66 -0.83 -0.79
N GLY A 284 17.79 -1.24 -1.35
CA GLY A 284 18.71 -0.39 -2.11
C GLY A 284 19.79 0.32 -1.27
N TYR A 285 19.71 0.29 0.06
CA TYR A 285 20.65 0.99 0.95
C TYR A 285 21.40 0.08 1.91
N GLY A 286 21.15 -1.20 1.90
CA GLY A 286 21.81 -2.21 2.74
C GLY A 286 20.92 -3.40 3.03
N GLU A 287 21.37 -4.24 3.95
CA GLU A 287 20.65 -5.46 4.35
C GLU A 287 19.60 -5.17 5.41
N SER A 288 18.47 -5.84 5.32
CA SER A 288 17.34 -5.68 6.26
C SER A 288 17.44 -6.72 7.39
N TYR A 289 18.48 -6.62 8.24
CA TYR A 289 18.71 -7.57 9.33
C TYR A 289 17.62 -7.54 10.39
N LEU A 290 17.12 -8.72 10.77
CA LEU A 290 16.08 -8.90 11.79
C LEU A 290 16.60 -9.73 12.95
N TYR A 291 16.36 -9.25 14.16
CA TYR A 291 16.55 -9.94 15.43
C TYR A 291 15.23 -10.55 15.87
N THR A 292 15.30 -11.50 16.79
CA THR A 292 14.11 -12.12 17.38
C THR A 292 14.10 -11.89 18.89
N LEU A 293 12.98 -11.35 19.40
CA LEU A 293 12.70 -11.24 20.82
C LEU A 293 11.58 -12.24 21.19
N THR A 294 11.88 -13.14 22.11
CA THR A 294 10.90 -14.06 22.71
C THR A 294 10.70 -13.74 24.17
N ALA A 295 9.45 -13.66 24.59
CA ALA A 295 9.05 -13.58 26.00
C ALA A 295 8.28 -14.85 26.37
N GLU A 296 8.89 -15.70 27.19
CA GLU A 296 8.27 -16.87 27.80
C GLU A 296 7.77 -16.51 29.19
N VAL A 297 6.47 -16.63 29.42
CA VAL A 297 5.90 -16.47 30.77
C VAL A 297 5.81 -17.83 31.45
N MET A 298 6.40 -17.93 32.62
CA MET A 298 6.53 -19.19 33.37
C MET A 298 5.85 -19.12 34.74
N ASP A 299 5.37 -20.24 35.18
CA ASP A 299 4.97 -20.43 36.59
C ASP A 299 6.20 -20.53 37.51
N ASP A 300 5.94 -20.68 38.80
CA ASP A 300 6.97 -20.84 39.84
C ASP A 300 7.77 -22.16 39.75
N CYS A 301 7.22 -23.15 39.02
CA CYS A 301 7.92 -24.43 38.74
C CYS A 301 8.78 -24.33 37.48
N GLY A 302 8.78 -23.13 36.78
CA GLY A 302 9.54 -22.91 35.54
C GLY A 302 8.87 -23.50 34.30
N ARG A 303 7.58 -23.87 34.38
CA ARG A 303 6.83 -24.35 33.23
C ARG A 303 6.33 -23.15 32.43
N VAL A 304 6.54 -23.14 31.11
CA VAL A 304 6.03 -22.10 30.22
C VAL A 304 4.51 -22.18 30.15
N ILE A 305 3.84 -21.10 30.55
CA ILE A 305 2.38 -20.93 30.50
C ILE A 305 1.96 -20.38 29.14
N THR A 306 2.67 -19.37 28.68
CA THR A 306 2.45 -18.72 27.37
C THR A 306 3.76 -18.12 26.86
N GLU A 307 3.84 -17.92 25.54
CA GLU A 307 4.97 -17.28 24.90
C GLU A 307 4.50 -16.34 23.80
N LYS A 308 5.27 -15.30 23.53
CA LYS A 308 5.12 -14.43 22.37
C LYS A 308 6.50 -14.16 21.79
N THR A 309 6.59 -14.23 20.47
CA THR A 309 7.80 -13.93 19.72
C THR A 309 7.52 -12.84 18.71
N VAL A 310 8.42 -11.86 18.59
CA VAL A 310 8.39 -10.82 17.57
C VAL A 310 9.75 -10.68 16.91
N GLN A 311 9.75 -10.30 15.64
CA GLN A 311 10.94 -9.85 14.95
C GLN A 311 11.09 -8.35 15.11
N PHE A 312 12.31 -7.84 15.15
CA PHE A 312 12.59 -6.41 15.18
C PHE A 312 13.89 -6.10 14.45
N GLY A 313 14.01 -4.90 13.92
CA GLY A 313 15.24 -4.40 13.30
C GLY A 313 15.86 -3.28 14.14
N ILE A 314 17.18 -3.27 14.24
CA ILE A 314 17.91 -2.18 14.88
C ILE A 314 18.15 -1.08 13.84
N ARG A 315 17.49 0.04 14.02
CA ARG A 315 17.62 1.19 13.14
C ARG A 315 17.28 2.50 13.84
N ASP A 316 17.94 3.57 13.43
CA ASP A 316 17.58 4.92 13.78
C ASP A 316 16.88 5.60 12.60
N ILE A 317 15.77 6.30 12.85
CA ILE A 317 14.99 7.01 11.84
C ILE A 317 14.86 8.46 12.27
N SER A 318 15.17 9.38 11.35
CA SER A 318 14.89 10.78 11.54
C SER A 318 14.35 11.43 10.27
N ILE A 319 13.40 12.37 10.45
CA ILE A 319 12.92 13.24 9.40
C ILE A 319 13.42 14.64 9.74
N VAL A 320 14.18 15.21 8.82
CA VAL A 320 14.77 16.54 8.97
C VAL A 320 14.04 17.52 8.06
N GLU A 321 13.45 18.54 8.68
CA GLU A 321 12.84 19.67 8.00
C GLU A 321 13.69 20.90 8.29
N LYS A 322 14.38 21.39 7.26
CA LYS A 322 15.23 22.58 7.36
C LYS A 322 14.63 23.70 6.52
N LEU A 323 14.42 24.87 7.14
CA LEU A 323 13.94 26.05 6.42
C LEU A 323 14.91 26.44 5.31
N ASP A 324 14.38 26.77 4.15
CA ASP A 324 15.16 27.24 3.02
C ASP A 324 15.68 28.65 3.28
N GLU A 325 16.94 28.88 2.94
CA GLU A 325 17.50 30.22 2.96
C GLU A 325 16.85 31.06 1.86
N LYS A 326 16.35 32.24 2.23
CA LYS A 326 15.67 33.14 1.28
C LYS A 326 16.58 33.45 0.09
N ASN A 327 16.05 33.38 -1.11
CA ASN A 327 16.73 33.52 -2.41
C ASN A 327 17.71 32.39 -2.78
N SER A 328 17.84 31.32 -2.01
CA SER A 328 18.55 30.11 -2.47
C SER A 328 17.85 29.48 -3.67
N GLU A 329 18.52 28.62 -4.41
CA GLU A 329 17.89 27.87 -5.52
C GLU A 329 16.76 26.97 -5.03
N ALA A 330 16.91 26.36 -3.85
CA ALA A 330 15.85 25.58 -3.22
C ALA A 330 14.62 26.43 -2.91
N TYR A 331 14.83 27.64 -2.36
CA TYR A 331 13.74 28.58 -2.09
C TYR A 331 13.01 29.02 -3.38
N LYS A 332 13.73 29.38 -4.44
CA LYS A 332 13.14 29.77 -5.72
C LYS A 332 12.34 28.62 -6.37
N THR A 333 12.87 27.40 -6.28
CA THR A 333 12.17 26.21 -6.75
C THR A 333 10.90 25.99 -5.96
N ALA A 334 10.96 26.09 -4.62
CA ALA A 334 9.81 25.95 -3.74
C ALA A 334 8.73 26.99 -4.02
N GLU A 335 9.11 28.25 -4.20
CA GLU A 335 8.20 29.35 -4.55
C GLU A 335 7.51 29.08 -5.90
N LYS A 336 8.26 28.71 -6.91
CA LYS A 336 7.72 28.34 -8.23
C LYS A 336 6.74 27.16 -8.14
N MET A 337 7.07 26.10 -7.41
CA MET A 337 6.18 24.94 -7.26
C MET A 337 4.93 25.32 -6.47
N PHE A 338 5.07 26.14 -5.44
CA PHE A 338 3.93 26.61 -4.66
C PHE A 338 2.96 27.44 -5.53
N GLU A 339 3.46 28.35 -6.35
CA GLU A 339 2.66 29.16 -7.30
C GLU A 339 1.98 28.28 -8.36
N LEU A 340 2.65 27.23 -8.83
CA LEU A 340 2.08 26.31 -9.83
C LEU A 340 0.92 25.49 -9.28
N MET A 341 0.95 25.13 -7.98
CA MET A 341 -0.04 24.27 -7.35
C MET A 341 -1.18 25.03 -6.67
N THR A 342 -0.96 26.30 -6.31
CA THR A 342 -1.86 27.06 -5.46
C THR A 342 -2.26 28.38 -6.13
N ASP A 343 -3.25 28.37 -7.00
CA ASP A 343 -3.69 29.56 -7.75
C ASP A 343 -4.12 30.77 -6.88
N LYS A 344 -4.22 30.65 -5.55
CA LYS A 344 -4.89 31.69 -4.72
C LYS A 344 -4.38 31.91 -3.29
N PHE A 345 -3.37 31.25 -2.78
CA PHE A 345 -2.93 31.46 -1.38
C PHE A 345 -1.64 32.27 -1.32
N ALA A 346 -1.78 33.60 -1.38
CA ALA A 346 -0.72 34.50 -0.98
C ALA A 346 -0.52 34.41 0.53
N GLY A 347 0.65 33.98 0.98
CA GLY A 347 1.02 34.06 2.41
C GLY A 347 1.90 32.96 2.99
N GLU A 348 2.21 31.86 2.29
CA GLU A 348 3.24 30.96 2.79
C GLU A 348 4.62 31.50 2.38
N ASN A 349 5.39 31.93 3.39
CA ASN A 349 6.74 32.46 3.19
C ASN A 349 7.81 31.55 3.78
N GLU A 350 7.44 30.39 4.32
CA GLU A 350 8.33 29.43 4.97
C GLU A 350 8.34 28.11 4.22
N PHE A 351 9.29 27.95 3.33
CA PHE A 351 9.55 26.68 2.65
C PHE A 351 10.62 25.88 3.41
N ALA A 352 10.54 24.56 3.37
CA ALA A 352 11.48 23.71 4.09
C ALA A 352 11.77 22.42 3.33
N SER A 353 12.98 21.89 3.50
CA SER A 353 13.30 20.55 3.05
C SER A 353 12.47 19.51 3.83
N PHE A 354 12.39 18.30 3.27
CA PHE A 354 11.80 17.14 3.93
C PHE A 354 12.71 15.94 3.64
N ASP A 355 13.61 15.61 4.55
CA ASP A 355 14.62 14.59 4.32
C ASP A 355 14.48 13.43 5.31
N LEU A 356 14.30 12.21 4.79
CA LEU A 356 14.30 10.98 5.57
C LEU A 356 15.70 10.41 5.68
N TYR A 357 16.11 10.10 6.90
CA TYR A 357 17.36 9.41 7.20
C TYR A 357 17.07 8.09 7.92
N VAL A 358 17.75 7.03 7.48
CA VAL A 358 17.81 5.77 8.19
C VAL A 358 19.27 5.47 8.49
N ASN A 359 19.60 5.29 9.77
CA ASN A 359 20.99 5.08 10.23
C ASN A 359 21.97 6.16 9.72
N ASN A 360 21.54 7.41 9.72
CA ASN A 360 22.27 8.59 9.20
C ASN A 360 22.53 8.56 7.66
N VAL A 361 21.91 7.66 6.93
CA VAL A 361 21.92 7.66 5.46
C VAL A 361 20.65 8.32 4.96
N ARG A 362 20.79 9.36 4.10
CA ARG A 362 19.65 9.99 3.44
C ARG A 362 19.02 9.02 2.46
N ILE A 363 17.71 8.86 2.52
CA ILE A 363 16.95 7.94 1.70
C ILE A 363 16.12 8.71 0.68
N ILE A 364 16.26 8.38 -0.58
CA ILE A 364 15.31 8.78 -1.62
C ILE A 364 14.17 7.76 -1.64
N CYS A 365 12.98 8.22 -1.28
CA CYS A 365 11.80 7.37 -1.19
C CYS A 365 11.20 7.15 -2.58
N LYS A 366 11.08 5.89 -2.97
CA LYS A 366 10.56 5.45 -4.26
C LYS A 366 9.50 4.40 -4.02
N GLY A 367 8.24 4.68 -4.38
CA GLY A 367 7.20 3.75 -4.04
C GLY A 367 5.80 4.13 -4.52
N ALA A 368 4.82 3.49 -3.90
CA ALA A 368 3.42 3.73 -4.21
C ALA A 368 2.51 3.48 -3.00
N ASN A 369 1.27 3.93 -3.08
CA ASN A 369 0.26 3.75 -2.06
C ASN A 369 -0.34 2.35 -2.16
N TRP A 370 -0.38 1.64 -1.05
CA TRP A 370 -1.05 0.36 -0.91
C TRP A 370 -2.50 0.58 -0.54
N VAL A 371 -3.41 0.04 -1.34
CA VAL A 371 -4.82 -0.11 -1.00
C VAL A 371 -5.13 -1.58 -0.70
N PRO A 372 -6.25 -1.94 -0.06
CA PRO A 372 -6.59 -3.33 0.20
C PRO A 372 -6.48 -4.17 -1.08
N ALA A 373 -5.79 -5.31 -1.00
CA ALA A 373 -5.56 -6.14 -2.17
C ALA A 373 -6.78 -6.97 -2.59
N ASN A 374 -7.89 -6.84 -1.85
CA ASN A 374 -9.17 -7.47 -2.15
C ASN A 374 -10.30 -6.63 -1.53
N PRO A 375 -11.47 -6.46 -2.18
CA PRO A 375 -12.59 -5.72 -1.60
C PRO A 375 -13.25 -6.48 -0.44
N PHE A 376 -13.01 -7.80 -0.32
CA PHE A 376 -13.55 -8.63 0.75
C PHE A 376 -12.49 -8.85 1.83
N PRO A 377 -12.67 -8.28 3.04
CA PRO A 377 -11.71 -8.42 4.12
C PRO A 377 -11.41 -9.89 4.44
N GLY A 378 -10.16 -10.19 4.77
CA GLY A 378 -9.72 -11.55 5.11
C GLY A 378 -9.49 -12.49 3.92
N ASN A 379 -9.81 -12.08 2.69
CA ASN A 379 -9.62 -12.90 1.49
C ASN A 379 -8.32 -12.57 0.74
N VAL A 380 -7.27 -12.21 1.46
CA VAL A 380 -5.94 -11.99 0.90
C VAL A 380 -5.02 -13.10 1.39
N SER A 381 -4.60 -13.98 0.50
CA SER A 381 -3.70 -15.08 0.86
C SER A 381 -2.28 -14.59 1.16
N ALA A 382 -1.55 -15.34 1.99
CA ALA A 382 -0.13 -15.08 2.26
C ALA A 382 0.71 -15.04 0.96
N ASP A 383 0.38 -15.88 -0.02
CA ASP A 383 1.06 -15.90 -1.31
C ASP A 383 0.76 -14.64 -2.14
N LYS A 384 -0.45 -14.07 -2.06
CA LYS A 384 -0.78 -12.79 -2.71
C LYS A 384 0.03 -11.64 -2.09
N TYR A 385 0.10 -11.56 -0.76
CA TYR A 385 0.98 -10.60 -0.08
C TYR A 385 2.43 -10.77 -0.50
N LYS A 386 2.96 -12.01 -0.45
CA LYS A 386 4.32 -12.32 -0.84
C LYS A 386 4.64 -11.90 -2.27
N ASN A 387 3.74 -12.19 -3.22
CA ASN A 387 3.92 -11.80 -4.62
C ASN A 387 3.95 -10.27 -4.79
N LEU A 388 2.98 -9.56 -4.21
CA LEU A 388 2.90 -8.10 -4.34
C LEU A 388 4.11 -7.41 -3.67
N ILE A 389 4.51 -7.80 -2.46
CA ILE A 389 5.66 -7.18 -1.79
C ILE A 389 6.98 -7.53 -2.49
N ARG A 390 7.12 -8.77 -3.02
CA ARG A 390 8.26 -9.13 -3.86
C ARG A 390 8.32 -8.25 -5.11
N LEU A 391 7.19 -8.05 -5.80
CA LEU A 391 7.13 -7.16 -6.98
C LEU A 391 7.49 -5.72 -6.63
N ALA A 392 7.11 -5.20 -5.47
CA ALA A 392 7.53 -3.87 -5.04
C ALA A 392 9.06 -3.78 -4.94
N LYS A 393 9.71 -4.78 -4.29
CA LYS A 393 11.17 -4.86 -4.21
C LYS A 393 11.82 -5.00 -5.59
N ASP A 394 11.31 -5.93 -6.42
CA ASP A 394 11.83 -6.18 -7.78
C ASP A 394 11.61 -4.98 -8.71
N GLY A 395 10.62 -4.14 -8.40
CA GLY A 395 10.36 -2.84 -9.02
C GLY A 395 11.24 -1.70 -8.51
N ASN A 396 12.29 -2.00 -7.73
CA ASN A 396 13.18 -1.02 -7.09
C ASN A 396 12.47 -0.02 -6.18
N MET A 397 11.29 -0.37 -5.67
CA MET A 397 10.59 0.40 -4.66
C MET A 397 11.19 0.10 -3.29
N ASN A 398 11.24 1.12 -2.43
CA ASN A 398 11.69 1.00 -1.05
C ASN A 398 10.63 1.48 -0.03
N MET A 399 9.46 1.92 -0.50
CA MET A 399 8.40 2.43 0.37
C MET A 399 7.01 2.08 -0.17
N LEU A 400 6.12 1.69 0.74
CA LEU A 400 4.69 1.60 0.51
C LEU A 400 3.96 2.43 1.58
N ARG A 401 2.81 3.00 1.24
CA ARG A 401 1.93 3.64 2.20
C ARG A 401 0.63 2.85 2.32
N VAL A 402 0.32 2.37 3.52
CA VAL A 402 -0.97 1.75 3.82
C VAL A 402 -1.99 2.86 4.01
N TRP A 403 -2.90 2.99 3.06
CA TRP A 403 -3.86 4.08 2.96
C TRP A 403 -4.99 3.98 3.98
N GLY A 404 -5.41 5.12 4.54
CA GLY A 404 -6.34 5.22 5.66
C GLY A 404 -7.82 4.86 5.38
N GLY A 405 -8.21 4.69 4.11
CA GLY A 405 -9.57 4.23 3.75
C GLY A 405 -9.68 2.70 3.60
N GLY A 406 -8.59 1.97 3.84
CA GLY A 406 -8.50 0.52 3.80
C GLY A 406 -8.65 -0.15 5.17
N CYS A 407 -7.71 -1.02 5.51
CA CYS A 407 -7.63 -1.72 6.78
C CYS A 407 -6.18 -1.74 7.30
N PHE A 408 -6.01 -2.02 8.59
CA PHE A 408 -4.71 -2.49 9.07
C PHE A 408 -4.47 -3.88 8.50
N GLU A 409 -3.42 -4.02 7.69
CA GLU A 409 -3.14 -5.26 6.98
C GLU A 409 -2.81 -6.43 7.93
N ASP A 410 -2.74 -7.62 7.38
CA ASP A 410 -2.33 -8.82 8.13
C ASP A 410 -0.85 -8.75 8.53
N GLU A 411 -0.48 -9.51 9.57
CA GLU A 411 0.91 -9.61 10.04
C GLU A 411 1.88 -10.01 8.92
N GLU A 412 1.45 -10.85 7.98
CA GLU A 412 2.32 -11.29 6.88
C GLU A 412 2.72 -10.14 5.96
N PHE A 413 1.84 -9.15 5.73
CA PHE A 413 2.20 -7.94 4.99
C PHE A 413 3.40 -7.22 5.63
N TYR A 414 3.31 -6.94 6.94
CA TYR A 414 4.37 -6.21 7.64
C TYR A 414 5.64 -7.05 7.78
N ASN A 415 5.52 -8.35 8.07
CA ASN A 415 6.64 -9.28 8.12
C ASN A 415 7.40 -9.37 6.77
N LEU A 416 6.68 -9.33 5.66
CA LEU A 416 7.28 -9.29 4.33
C LEU A 416 7.99 -7.94 4.09
N CYS A 417 7.36 -6.83 4.46
CA CYS A 417 7.98 -5.50 4.36
C CYS A 417 9.27 -5.42 5.20
N ASP A 418 9.26 -5.96 6.42
CA ASP A 418 10.44 -6.04 7.28
C ASP A 418 11.59 -6.82 6.64
N ARG A 419 11.28 -8.00 6.07
CA ARG A 419 12.26 -8.90 5.43
C ARG A 419 12.81 -8.36 4.11
N TYR A 420 11.98 -7.70 3.33
CA TYR A 420 12.37 -7.15 2.01
C TYR A 420 12.92 -5.73 2.08
N GLY A 421 12.90 -5.09 3.25
CA GLY A 421 13.35 -3.71 3.42
C GLY A 421 12.41 -2.69 2.80
N ILE A 422 11.12 -2.99 2.69
CA ILE A 422 10.13 -2.04 2.21
C ILE A 422 9.64 -1.20 3.39
N MET A 423 9.98 0.08 3.39
CA MET A 423 9.47 1.03 4.38
C MET A 423 7.96 1.17 4.26
N VAL A 424 7.28 1.34 5.39
CA VAL A 424 5.84 1.53 5.44
C VAL A 424 5.50 2.86 6.10
N GLN A 425 4.71 3.66 5.41
CA GLN A 425 3.92 4.72 6.04
C GLN A 425 2.58 4.11 6.44
N GLN A 426 2.18 4.25 7.69
CA GLN A 426 0.93 3.70 8.18
C GLN A 426 -0.06 4.81 8.49
N ASP A 427 -1.18 4.85 7.77
CA ASP A 427 -2.30 5.71 8.13
C ASP A 427 -3.17 5.03 9.21
N PHE A 428 -3.73 5.82 10.12
CA PHE A 428 -4.90 5.39 10.88
C PHE A 428 -6.15 5.46 10.01
N LEU A 429 -7.14 4.61 10.32
CA LEU A 429 -8.23 4.31 9.39
C LEU A 429 -9.31 5.39 9.38
N MET A 430 -9.00 6.50 8.73
CA MET A 430 -9.91 7.58 8.37
C MET A 430 -9.50 8.14 7.01
N ALA A 431 -10.46 8.42 6.12
CA ALA A 431 -10.15 8.97 4.79
C ALA A 431 -11.25 9.91 4.29
N CYS A 432 -10.83 11.04 3.72
CA CYS A 432 -11.65 11.96 2.93
C CYS A 432 -13.01 12.31 3.57
N GLY A 433 -13.01 12.69 4.85
CA GLY A 433 -14.27 13.00 5.52
C GLY A 433 -14.14 13.75 6.84
N ASN A 434 -15.27 14.26 7.30
CA ASN A 434 -15.43 14.86 8.62
C ASN A 434 -16.02 13.82 9.56
N TYR A 435 -15.20 13.25 10.42
CA TYR A 435 -15.61 12.19 11.35
C TYR A 435 -16.22 12.75 12.63
N PRO A 436 -17.10 11.97 13.30
CA PRO A 436 -17.65 12.33 14.59
C PRO A 436 -16.56 12.57 15.64
N TYR A 437 -16.72 13.58 16.44
CA TYR A 437 -15.80 13.91 17.51
C TYR A 437 -16.53 14.53 18.68
N CYS A 438 -16.18 14.12 19.89
CA CYS A 438 -16.62 14.76 21.12
C CYS A 438 -15.42 14.98 22.04
N ASP A 439 -15.45 16.07 22.75
CA ASP A 439 -14.55 16.40 23.87
C ASP A 439 -15.32 17.18 24.94
N ASP A 440 -14.61 17.53 26.01
CA ASP A 440 -15.18 18.29 27.15
C ASP A 440 -15.62 19.72 26.77
N PHE A 441 -15.32 20.17 25.54
CA PHE A 441 -15.66 21.50 25.03
C PHE A 441 -16.81 21.49 24.03
N ILE A 442 -17.31 20.31 23.62
CA ILE A 442 -18.48 20.19 22.76
C ILE A 442 -19.71 20.25 23.66
N GLU A 443 -20.55 21.28 23.46
CA GLU A 443 -21.86 21.36 24.09
C GLU A 443 -22.77 20.25 23.57
N ASP A 444 -23.29 19.41 24.48
CA ASP A 444 -24.17 18.28 24.20
C ASP A 444 -23.64 17.26 23.18
N PRO A 445 -22.50 16.54 23.44
CA PRO A 445 -22.06 15.43 22.59
C PRO A 445 -23.16 14.36 22.56
N THR A 446 -23.39 13.79 21.38
CA THR A 446 -24.32 12.66 21.24
C THR A 446 -23.66 11.37 21.73
N GLU A 447 -24.46 10.36 22.11
CA GLU A 447 -23.97 9.03 22.47
C GLU A 447 -23.20 8.40 21.30
N ASP A 448 -23.62 8.65 20.05
CA ASP A 448 -22.98 8.16 18.84
C ASP A 448 -21.58 8.75 18.63
N GLU A 449 -21.39 10.05 18.89
CA GLU A 449 -20.08 10.70 18.82
C GLU A 449 -19.13 10.15 19.89
N ALA A 450 -19.63 9.95 21.11
CA ALA A 450 -18.84 9.33 22.19
C ALA A 450 -18.45 7.89 21.86
N LEU A 451 -19.38 7.10 21.34
CA LEU A 451 -19.14 5.72 20.90
C LEU A 451 -18.09 5.66 19.78
N PHE A 452 -18.16 6.55 18.79
CA PHE A 452 -17.16 6.61 17.73
C PHE A 452 -15.76 6.87 18.29
N VAL A 453 -15.61 7.83 19.19
CA VAL A 453 -14.31 8.17 19.80
C VAL A 453 -13.79 7.01 20.66
N GLU A 454 -14.65 6.33 21.42
CA GLU A 454 -14.28 5.16 22.21
C GLU A 454 -13.79 4.02 21.30
N ASN A 455 -14.53 3.70 20.25
CA ASN A 455 -14.15 2.70 19.25
C ASN A 455 -12.79 3.03 18.61
N LEU A 456 -12.57 4.28 18.24
CA LEU A 456 -11.30 4.71 17.66
C LEU A 456 -10.14 4.58 18.65
N ARG A 457 -10.35 4.89 19.94
CA ARG A 457 -9.32 4.69 20.98
C ARG A 457 -8.92 3.24 21.12
N ASN A 458 -9.91 2.37 21.26
CA ASN A 458 -9.71 0.93 21.43
C ASN A 458 -9.02 0.30 20.23
N GLU A 459 -9.45 0.64 19.02
CA GLU A 459 -8.85 0.23 17.76
C GLU A 459 -7.40 0.72 17.64
N THR A 460 -7.15 1.99 17.94
CA THR A 460 -5.82 2.59 17.89
C THR A 460 -4.88 1.89 18.86
N GLU A 461 -5.29 1.68 20.11
CA GLU A 461 -4.44 1.05 21.13
C GLU A 461 -4.05 -0.37 20.73
N GLN A 462 -5.00 -1.20 20.30
CA GLN A 462 -4.71 -2.59 19.90
C GLN A 462 -3.80 -2.66 18.67
N ASN A 463 -4.07 -1.86 17.64
CA ASN A 463 -3.29 -1.93 16.41
C ASN A 463 -1.89 -1.32 16.57
N VAL A 464 -1.72 -0.26 17.36
CA VAL A 464 -0.37 0.24 17.69
C VAL A 464 0.43 -0.80 18.46
N GLN A 465 -0.16 -1.45 19.47
CA GLN A 465 0.50 -2.53 20.23
C GLN A 465 0.92 -3.70 19.33
N ARG A 466 0.13 -4.00 18.32
CA ARG A 466 0.41 -5.06 17.35
C ARG A 466 1.57 -4.69 16.43
N LEU A 467 1.57 -3.46 15.93
CA LEU A 467 2.42 -3.04 14.81
C LEU A 467 3.74 -2.37 15.21
N VAL A 468 3.88 -1.93 16.45
CA VAL A 468 5.02 -1.10 16.90
C VAL A 468 6.37 -1.82 16.80
N SER A 469 6.41 -3.17 16.77
CA SER A 469 7.64 -3.95 16.63
C SER A 469 8.21 -3.96 15.21
N HIS A 470 7.40 -3.65 14.19
CA HIS A 470 7.84 -3.73 12.79
C HIS A 470 8.84 -2.62 12.44
N PRO A 471 10.09 -2.96 12.05
CA PRO A 471 11.08 -1.98 11.64
C PRO A 471 10.72 -1.30 10.32
N SER A 472 9.94 -1.91 9.46
CA SER A 472 9.48 -1.32 8.20
C SER A 472 8.63 -0.08 8.40
N ILE A 473 7.82 0.03 9.47
CA ILE A 473 7.02 1.23 9.73
C ILE A 473 7.96 2.38 10.10
N VAL A 474 8.00 3.41 9.25
CA VAL A 474 8.92 4.55 9.41
C VAL A 474 8.27 5.78 10.00
N TRP A 475 6.99 6.00 9.76
CA TRP A 475 6.16 7.02 10.42
C TRP A 475 4.66 6.67 10.36
N TRP A 476 3.87 7.40 11.10
CA TRP A 476 2.43 7.25 11.21
C TRP A 476 1.72 8.49 10.72
N ASN A 477 0.58 8.33 10.05
CA ASN A 477 -0.30 9.41 9.63
C ASN A 477 -1.66 9.27 10.34
N GLY A 478 -2.20 10.37 10.83
CA GLY A 478 -3.47 10.37 11.57
C GLY A 478 -4.69 10.06 10.70
N ASP A 479 -4.64 10.45 9.43
CA ASP A 479 -5.70 10.19 8.45
C ASP A 479 -5.23 10.44 7.02
N ASN A 480 -6.09 10.11 6.04
CA ASN A 480 -5.98 10.51 4.65
C ASN A 480 -6.96 11.64 4.32
N GLU A 481 -6.46 12.81 3.96
CA GLU A 481 -7.21 13.92 3.34
C GLU A 481 -8.42 14.47 4.12
N ASN A 482 -8.60 14.13 5.38
CA ASN A 482 -9.73 14.65 6.15
C ASN A 482 -9.77 16.18 6.18
N GLN A 483 -8.61 16.84 6.01
CA GLN A 483 -8.52 18.30 5.98
C GLN A 483 -8.80 18.90 4.59
N CYS A 484 -8.77 18.09 3.54
CA CYS A 484 -9.00 18.52 2.17
C CYS A 484 -10.46 18.27 1.72
N CYS A 485 -11.09 17.26 2.29
CA CYS A 485 -12.41 16.78 1.88
C CYS A 485 -13.43 17.03 2.99
N GLY A 486 -14.15 18.11 2.94
CA GLY A 486 -15.24 18.33 3.88
C GLY A 486 -15.65 19.78 4.09
N ASN A 487 -16.60 19.99 4.99
CA ASN A 487 -17.05 21.31 5.39
C ASN A 487 -15.91 22.03 6.13
N LEU A 488 -15.49 23.20 5.65
CA LEU A 488 -14.42 24.02 6.26
C LEU A 488 -14.61 24.26 7.76
N ASN A 489 -15.86 24.30 8.25
CA ASN A 489 -16.16 24.47 9.66
C ASN A 489 -15.82 23.24 10.52
N LEU A 490 -15.65 22.06 9.92
CA LEU A 490 -15.34 20.80 10.60
C LEU A 490 -13.89 20.31 10.37
N ILE A 491 -13.08 21.04 9.59
CA ILE A 491 -11.65 20.72 9.37
C ILE A 491 -10.89 20.61 10.70
N ASN A 492 -11.26 21.43 11.67
CA ASN A 492 -10.67 21.40 13.00
C ASN A 492 -10.91 20.07 13.74
N ASN A 493 -12.04 19.39 13.51
CA ASN A 493 -12.34 18.12 14.16
C ASN A 493 -11.38 17.01 13.73
N ALA A 494 -11.04 16.91 12.44
CA ALA A 494 -10.06 15.93 11.97
C ALA A 494 -8.70 16.10 12.66
N ARG A 495 -8.19 17.33 12.76
CA ARG A 495 -6.96 17.62 13.51
C ARG A 495 -7.07 17.26 14.99
N ARG A 496 -8.20 17.51 15.61
CA ARG A 496 -8.45 17.21 17.03
C ARG A 496 -8.49 15.70 17.25
N ILE A 497 -9.20 14.93 16.42
CA ILE A 497 -9.21 13.47 16.47
C ILE A 497 -7.79 12.92 16.41
N SER A 498 -7.00 13.33 15.43
CA SER A 498 -5.63 12.85 15.25
C SER A 498 -4.72 13.24 16.41
N ASN A 499 -4.79 14.49 16.89
CA ASN A 499 -3.89 14.99 17.93
C ASN A 499 -4.33 14.62 19.36
N GLU A 500 -5.63 14.52 19.62
CA GLU A 500 -6.18 14.36 20.98
C GLU A 500 -6.62 12.92 21.28
N VAL A 501 -6.93 12.11 20.24
CA VAL A 501 -7.31 10.71 20.41
C VAL A 501 -6.14 9.79 20.00
N THR A 502 -5.70 9.88 18.75
CA THR A 502 -4.74 8.92 18.16
C THR A 502 -3.32 9.14 18.66
N ALA A 503 -2.82 10.38 18.60
CA ALA A 503 -1.42 10.68 18.94
C ALA A 503 -1.03 10.37 20.40
N PRO A 504 -1.86 10.62 21.43
CA PRO A 504 -1.52 10.28 22.82
C PRO A 504 -1.34 8.77 23.02
N ILE A 505 -2.19 7.97 22.36
CA ILE A 505 -2.10 6.50 22.42
C ILE A 505 -0.83 6.04 21.70
N LEU A 506 -0.57 6.56 20.51
CA LEU A 506 0.65 6.24 19.76
C LEU A 506 1.91 6.54 20.58
N ARG A 507 2.00 7.73 21.18
CA ARG A 507 3.17 8.15 21.97
C ARG A 507 3.45 7.27 23.20
N LYS A 508 2.42 6.63 23.74
CA LYS A 508 2.56 5.67 24.84
C LYS A 508 3.37 4.43 24.43
N TYR A 509 3.22 3.98 23.20
CA TYR A 509 3.86 2.75 22.67
C TYR A 509 5.00 3.02 21.71
N ASP A 510 4.94 4.14 20.97
CA ASP A 510 5.90 4.53 19.95
C ASP A 510 6.22 6.04 20.06
N GLY A 511 7.05 6.41 21.00
CA GLY A 511 7.40 7.81 21.25
C GLY A 511 8.43 8.39 20.27
N LYS A 512 9.05 7.58 19.40
CA LYS A 512 10.17 8.02 18.55
C LYS A 512 9.82 8.25 17.10
N ARG A 513 8.95 7.41 16.52
CA ARG A 513 8.54 7.59 15.13
C ARG A 513 7.74 8.88 14.97
N ARG A 514 7.98 9.57 13.87
CA ARG A 514 7.22 10.78 13.52
C ARG A 514 5.74 10.43 13.35
N PHE A 515 4.89 11.32 13.82
CA PHE A 515 3.46 11.32 13.60
C PHE A 515 3.07 12.58 12.84
N PHE A 516 2.39 12.40 11.72
CA PHE A 516 1.74 13.48 10.98
C PHE A 516 0.24 13.42 11.24
N PRO A 517 -0.41 14.53 11.67
CA PRO A 517 -1.84 14.51 11.99
C PRO A 517 -2.75 14.14 10.83
N SER A 518 -2.27 14.34 9.60
CA SER A 518 -2.97 14.00 8.36
C SER A 518 -1.97 13.82 7.23
N THR A 519 -2.38 13.29 6.10
CA THR A 519 -1.67 13.40 4.83
C THR A 519 -2.69 13.82 3.76
N PRO A 520 -2.43 14.90 2.98
CA PRO A 520 -1.21 15.71 2.97
C PRO A 520 -0.98 16.51 4.26
N TRP A 521 0.29 16.88 4.49
CA TRP A 521 0.67 17.67 5.66
C TRP A 521 1.88 18.54 5.36
N GLY A 522 1.72 19.87 5.31
CA GLY A 522 2.84 20.77 5.07
C GLY A 522 2.47 22.23 5.24
N GLY A 523 3.24 22.94 6.07
CA GLY A 523 3.11 24.39 6.25
C GLY A 523 1.76 24.90 6.73
N ASN A 524 1.44 26.13 6.37
CA ASN A 524 0.12 26.73 6.60
C ASN A 524 -0.93 26.27 5.59
N TYR A 525 -0.47 25.86 4.43
CA TYR A 525 -1.28 25.17 3.42
C TYR A 525 -1.04 23.68 3.50
N ASN A 526 -2.03 22.92 3.94
CA ASN A 526 -1.88 21.50 4.25
C ASN A 526 -1.35 20.66 3.10
N ASN A 527 -1.62 21.04 1.85
CA ASN A 527 -1.15 20.37 0.65
C ASN A 527 -0.06 21.16 -0.09
N SER A 528 0.94 21.65 0.66
CA SER A 528 2.03 22.43 0.08
C SER A 528 3.05 21.52 -0.64
N PRO A 529 3.39 21.78 -1.92
CA PRO A 529 4.47 21.07 -2.60
C PRO A 529 5.85 21.46 -2.08
N SER A 530 5.92 22.57 -1.33
CA SER A 530 7.16 23.22 -0.89
C SER A 530 7.52 22.95 0.56
N ARG A 531 6.72 22.10 1.24
CA ARG A 531 6.94 21.69 2.62
C ARG A 531 6.16 20.44 2.98
N GLY A 532 6.83 19.40 3.51
CA GLY A 532 6.19 18.18 4.02
C GLY A 532 5.61 17.27 2.95
N LEU A 533 4.50 16.61 3.28
CA LEU A 533 3.83 15.62 2.45
C LEU A 533 2.80 16.28 1.52
N CYS A 534 2.90 16.05 0.22
CA CYS A 534 2.02 16.66 -0.79
C CYS A 534 1.24 15.60 -1.57
N HIS A 535 -0.05 15.88 -1.85
CA HIS A 535 -0.87 15.11 -2.79
C HIS A 535 -1.10 15.92 -4.08
N TYR A 536 -0.81 15.35 -5.24
CA TYR A 536 -0.95 16.03 -6.53
C TYR A 536 -2.36 15.95 -7.13
N THR A 537 -3.39 16.04 -6.31
CA THR A 537 -4.79 15.95 -6.77
C THR A 537 -5.19 17.04 -7.78
N GLY A 538 -4.67 18.24 -7.62
CA GLY A 538 -4.95 19.36 -8.55
C GLY A 538 -4.27 19.25 -9.92
N TYR A 539 -3.35 18.30 -10.11
CA TYR A 539 -2.58 18.13 -11.33
C TYR A 539 -3.41 17.61 -12.51
N LEU A 540 -4.45 16.82 -12.24
CA LEU A 540 -5.32 16.30 -13.30
C LEU A 540 -6.05 17.38 -14.08
N HIS A 541 -6.40 18.50 -13.45
CA HIS A 541 -7.01 19.64 -14.16
C HIS A 541 -6.03 20.25 -15.17
N LYS A 542 -4.77 20.45 -14.77
CA LYS A 542 -3.73 20.96 -15.66
C LYS A 542 -3.40 19.96 -16.78
N TYR A 543 -3.50 18.67 -16.50
CA TYR A 543 -3.35 17.63 -17.51
C TYR A 543 -4.49 17.67 -18.52
N SER A 544 -5.74 17.85 -18.09
CA SER A 544 -6.87 18.09 -19.00
C SER A 544 -6.60 19.27 -19.93
N ASP A 545 -6.22 20.41 -19.37
CA ASP A 545 -5.90 21.61 -20.14
C ASP A 545 -4.77 21.37 -21.15
N PHE A 546 -3.74 20.65 -20.75
CA PHE A 546 -2.63 20.30 -21.63
C PHE A 546 -3.07 19.38 -22.77
N ILE A 547 -3.84 18.33 -22.48
CA ILE A 547 -4.39 17.45 -23.51
C ILE A 547 -5.28 18.23 -24.48
N GLU A 548 -6.18 19.06 -23.97
CA GLU A 548 -7.15 19.78 -24.81
C GLU A 548 -6.49 20.80 -25.70
N ASN A 549 -5.52 21.55 -25.21
CA ASN A 549 -4.97 22.74 -25.84
C ASN A 549 -3.65 22.52 -26.57
N THR A 550 -3.06 21.33 -26.52
CA THR A 550 -1.79 21.05 -27.20
C THR A 550 -1.86 19.82 -28.10
N ASP A 551 -0.82 19.63 -28.88
CA ASP A 551 -0.58 18.44 -29.68
C ASP A 551 0.32 17.41 -28.98
N MET A 552 0.44 17.52 -27.64
CA MET A 552 1.30 16.73 -26.78
C MET A 552 2.81 16.85 -27.05
N THR A 553 3.26 17.75 -27.91
CA THR A 553 4.70 18.08 -27.98
C THR A 553 5.14 18.71 -26.66
N GLY A 554 6.27 18.26 -26.11
CA GLY A 554 6.74 18.66 -24.78
C GLY A 554 6.06 17.92 -23.61
N TYR A 555 5.42 16.78 -23.87
CA TYR A 555 4.74 15.99 -22.84
C TYR A 555 5.69 15.51 -21.73
N VAL A 556 6.94 15.19 -22.05
CA VAL A 556 7.94 14.74 -21.05
C VAL A 556 8.22 15.84 -20.03
N GLU A 557 8.43 17.07 -20.53
CA GLU A 557 8.64 18.26 -19.71
C GLU A 557 7.40 18.60 -18.89
N PHE A 558 6.22 18.47 -19.49
CA PHE A 558 4.96 18.71 -18.79
C PHE A 558 4.72 17.67 -17.70
N PHE A 559 4.82 16.37 -17.99
CA PHE A 559 4.64 15.29 -17.00
C PHE A 559 5.66 15.36 -15.86
N GLY A 560 6.88 15.80 -16.15
CA GLY A 560 7.94 15.99 -15.16
C GLY A 560 8.00 17.40 -14.54
N SER A 561 7.06 18.32 -14.86
CA SER A 561 7.13 19.71 -14.40
C SER A 561 6.81 19.91 -12.93
N PHE A 562 6.16 18.94 -12.30
CA PHE A 562 5.73 19.00 -10.89
C PHE A 562 6.67 18.20 -10.01
N ILE A 563 7.39 18.91 -9.16
CA ILE A 563 8.21 18.33 -8.11
C ILE A 563 7.78 18.92 -6.77
N SER A 564 7.84 18.12 -5.72
CA SER A 564 7.60 18.57 -4.34
C SER A 564 8.71 18.09 -3.42
N ARG A 565 8.72 18.62 -2.20
CA ARG A 565 9.65 18.13 -1.17
C ARG A 565 9.46 16.64 -0.93
N PHE A 566 8.21 16.19 -0.86
CA PHE A 566 7.82 14.79 -0.82
C PHE A 566 6.42 14.63 -1.41
N ALA A 567 6.31 13.97 -2.57
CA ALA A 567 5.02 13.65 -3.15
C ALA A 567 4.47 12.36 -2.52
N ASN A 568 3.44 12.48 -1.68
CA ASN A 568 2.85 11.34 -1.00
C ASN A 568 1.71 10.67 -1.80
N GLU A 569 1.16 11.39 -2.78
CA GLU A 569 0.27 10.83 -3.81
C GLU A 569 0.50 11.54 -5.14
N THR A 570 1.09 10.83 -6.09
CA THR A 570 1.15 11.25 -7.49
C THR A 570 0.30 10.30 -8.33
N PRO A 571 -0.70 10.78 -9.08
CA PRO A 571 -1.57 9.89 -9.84
C PRO A 571 -0.80 9.05 -10.87
N VAL A 572 -1.24 7.81 -11.09
CA VAL A 572 -0.83 6.96 -12.21
C VAL A 572 -1.97 6.93 -13.23
N LEU A 573 -1.66 7.14 -14.49
CA LEU A 573 -2.61 7.04 -15.60
C LEU A 573 -2.37 5.73 -16.34
N SER A 574 -2.95 4.62 -15.89
CA SER A 574 -2.57 3.28 -16.34
C SER A 574 -3.75 2.45 -16.83
N CYS A 575 -3.44 1.50 -17.72
CA CYS A 575 -4.36 0.46 -18.17
C CYS A 575 -3.68 -0.90 -17.95
N PRO A 576 -4.42 -1.95 -17.51
CA PRO A 576 -3.87 -3.30 -17.42
C PRO A 576 -3.64 -3.90 -18.81
N THR A 577 -3.05 -5.10 -18.84
CA THR A 577 -2.83 -5.89 -20.05
C THR A 577 -4.16 -6.25 -20.72
N GLU A 578 -4.14 -6.52 -22.02
CA GLU A 578 -5.34 -7.01 -22.73
C GLU A 578 -5.81 -8.36 -22.15
N SER A 579 -4.86 -9.22 -21.75
CA SER A 579 -5.18 -10.49 -21.08
C SER A 579 -5.95 -10.29 -19.77
N THR A 580 -5.61 -9.25 -19.02
CA THR A 580 -6.34 -8.87 -17.79
C THR A 580 -7.70 -8.26 -18.11
N VAL A 581 -7.79 -7.34 -19.06
CA VAL A 581 -9.08 -6.68 -19.43
C VAL A 581 -10.11 -7.70 -19.86
N LYS A 582 -9.72 -8.75 -20.61
CA LYS A 582 -10.59 -9.86 -21.02
C LYS A 582 -11.24 -10.65 -19.86
N LYS A 583 -10.69 -10.56 -18.66
CA LYS A 583 -11.23 -11.26 -17.48
C LYS A 583 -12.44 -10.54 -16.87
N PHE A 584 -12.62 -9.25 -17.18
CA PHE A 584 -13.69 -8.46 -16.57
C PHE A 584 -14.52 -7.62 -17.55
N LEU A 585 -14.08 -7.43 -18.81
CA LEU A 585 -14.88 -6.75 -19.82
C LEU A 585 -15.41 -7.74 -20.87
N PRO A 586 -16.69 -7.62 -21.25
CA PRO A 586 -17.25 -8.37 -22.37
C PRO A 586 -16.54 -8.03 -23.69
N PRO A 587 -16.34 -9.00 -24.62
CA PRO A 587 -15.64 -8.76 -25.88
C PRO A 587 -16.25 -7.65 -26.73
N GLU A 588 -17.57 -7.47 -26.70
CA GLU A 588 -18.29 -6.42 -27.42
C GLU A 588 -17.98 -5.00 -26.90
N GLU A 589 -17.51 -4.91 -25.67
CA GLU A 589 -17.08 -3.64 -25.06
C GLU A 589 -15.58 -3.36 -25.23
N MET A 590 -14.81 -4.34 -25.71
CA MET A 590 -13.38 -4.20 -25.97
C MET A 590 -13.10 -3.65 -27.37
N THR A 591 -13.74 -2.55 -27.77
CA THR A 591 -13.58 -1.93 -29.09
C THR A 591 -12.79 -0.62 -29.01
N ALA A 592 -12.42 -0.05 -30.15
CA ALA A 592 -11.79 1.26 -30.24
C ALA A 592 -12.71 2.41 -29.77
N GLU A 593 -14.01 2.19 -29.69
CA GLU A 593 -15.03 3.24 -29.52
C GLU A 593 -15.94 3.04 -28.31
N SER A 594 -15.92 1.88 -27.65
CA SER A 594 -16.76 1.60 -26.46
C SER A 594 -16.34 2.44 -25.26
N PHE A 595 -17.30 2.80 -24.41
CA PHE A 595 -17.08 3.60 -23.22
C PHE A 595 -17.61 2.99 -21.94
N ASP A 596 -18.80 2.40 -21.94
CA ASP A 596 -19.56 2.10 -20.72
C ASP A 596 -18.84 1.13 -19.78
N GLY A 597 -18.35 0.01 -20.27
CA GLY A 597 -17.60 -0.93 -19.44
C GLY A 597 -16.26 -0.39 -18.96
N TYR A 598 -15.55 0.37 -19.78
CA TYR A 598 -14.31 1.02 -19.38
C TYR A 598 -14.57 2.05 -18.27
N ILE A 599 -15.59 2.89 -18.39
CA ILE A 599 -15.99 3.86 -17.37
C ILE A 599 -16.41 3.14 -16.09
N TYR A 600 -17.20 2.06 -16.21
CA TYR A 600 -17.64 1.27 -15.05
C TYR A 600 -16.46 0.71 -14.26
N HIS A 601 -15.45 0.14 -14.92
CA HIS A 601 -14.27 -0.42 -14.27
C HIS A 601 -13.16 0.60 -13.93
N THR A 602 -13.29 1.85 -14.36
CA THR A 602 -12.43 2.93 -13.88
C THR A 602 -12.97 3.55 -12.60
N LYS A 603 -14.28 3.40 -12.36
CA LYS A 603 -15.00 4.03 -11.23
C LYS A 603 -14.77 5.52 -11.19
N ASN A 604 -15.23 6.17 -12.21
CA ASN A 604 -15.41 7.61 -12.14
C ASN A 604 -16.27 7.95 -10.93
N HIS A 605 -15.96 9.08 -10.34
CA HIS A 605 -16.69 9.58 -9.20
C HIS A 605 -18.21 9.45 -9.45
N PRO A 606 -19.00 8.90 -8.51
CA PRO A 606 -20.46 8.78 -8.66
C PRO A 606 -21.18 10.12 -8.76
N ASP A 607 -20.50 11.21 -8.44
CA ASP A 607 -21.04 12.57 -8.55
C ASP A 607 -20.99 13.02 -10.02
N GLU A 608 -22.16 13.34 -10.60
CA GLU A 608 -22.31 13.79 -11.98
C GLU A 608 -21.46 15.01 -12.34
N ARG A 609 -21.07 15.83 -11.34
CA ARG A 609 -20.19 16.98 -11.53
C ARG A 609 -18.80 16.62 -12.06
N TYR A 610 -18.36 15.38 -11.83
CA TYR A 610 -17.04 14.88 -12.23
C TYR A 610 -17.06 13.94 -13.43
N LYS A 611 -18.25 13.67 -14.03
CA LYS A 611 -18.37 12.79 -15.21
C LYS A 611 -17.48 13.24 -16.40
N ASN A 612 -17.29 14.55 -16.58
CA ASN A 612 -16.46 15.10 -17.65
C ASN A 612 -14.96 15.13 -17.33
N PHE A 613 -14.57 14.87 -16.08
CA PHE A 613 -13.18 14.82 -15.60
C PHE A 613 -12.74 13.41 -15.24
N GLY A 614 -13.44 12.41 -15.72
CA GLY A 614 -13.18 11.03 -15.38
C GLY A 614 -11.80 10.56 -15.79
N LEU A 615 -11.16 9.79 -14.94
CA LEU A 615 -9.83 9.23 -15.18
C LEU A 615 -9.74 8.50 -16.52
N PHE A 616 -10.78 7.75 -16.89
CA PHE A 616 -10.82 7.07 -18.18
C PHE A 616 -10.66 8.01 -19.37
N ASN A 617 -11.36 9.14 -19.35
CA ASN A 617 -11.24 10.15 -20.44
C ASN A 617 -9.84 10.73 -20.54
N HIS A 618 -9.16 10.94 -19.41
CA HIS A 618 -7.76 11.39 -19.38
C HIS A 618 -6.82 10.37 -20.00
N ILE A 619 -7.01 9.09 -19.69
CA ILE A 619 -6.18 8.00 -20.21
C ILE A 619 -6.46 7.81 -21.71
N ASP A 620 -7.72 7.70 -22.11
CA ASP A 620 -8.12 7.43 -23.48
C ASP A 620 -7.71 8.57 -24.44
N THR A 621 -8.10 9.80 -24.11
CA THR A 621 -7.79 10.98 -24.92
C THR A 621 -6.29 11.25 -24.98
N GLY A 622 -5.61 11.13 -23.82
CA GLY A 622 -4.16 11.28 -23.74
C GLY A 622 -3.42 10.26 -24.59
N ALA A 623 -3.82 8.99 -24.51
CA ALA A 623 -3.23 7.92 -25.32
C ALA A 623 -3.45 8.13 -26.82
N LYS A 624 -4.66 8.52 -27.22
CA LYS A 624 -4.99 8.81 -28.61
C LYS A 624 -4.17 9.98 -29.16
N LYS A 625 -4.06 11.08 -28.42
CA LYS A 625 -3.28 12.25 -28.84
C LYS A 625 -1.77 11.97 -28.88
N LEU A 626 -1.26 11.22 -27.88
CA LEU A 626 0.17 10.96 -27.79
C LEU A 626 0.66 9.91 -28.79
N PHE A 627 -0.14 8.87 -29.06
CA PHE A 627 0.24 7.71 -29.89
C PHE A 627 -0.57 7.53 -31.16
N GLY A 628 -1.53 8.42 -31.44
CA GLY A 628 -2.39 8.37 -32.62
C GLY A 628 -3.65 7.54 -32.44
N ASP A 629 -4.56 7.61 -33.42
CA ASP A 629 -5.85 6.92 -33.41
C ASP A 629 -5.73 5.42 -33.13
N PHE A 630 -6.77 4.86 -32.52
CA PHE A 630 -6.82 3.43 -32.21
C PHE A 630 -7.27 2.62 -33.41
N LYS A 631 -6.50 1.61 -33.79
CA LYS A 631 -6.83 0.68 -34.87
C LYS A 631 -7.97 -0.28 -34.51
N ASN A 632 -8.03 -0.69 -33.25
CA ASN A 632 -9.01 -1.62 -32.66
C ASN A 632 -8.91 -1.58 -31.12
N GLY A 633 -9.67 -2.41 -30.42
CA GLY A 633 -9.66 -2.47 -28.96
C GLY A 633 -8.33 -2.87 -28.35
N SER A 634 -7.62 -3.83 -28.95
CA SER A 634 -6.28 -4.26 -28.50
C SER A 634 -5.25 -3.14 -28.61
N ASP A 635 -5.23 -2.42 -29.75
CA ASP A 635 -4.37 -1.24 -29.95
C ASP A 635 -4.69 -0.12 -28.94
N ARG A 636 -5.99 0.07 -28.63
CA ARG A 636 -6.44 1.01 -27.59
C ARG A 636 -5.88 0.69 -26.22
N ILE A 637 -6.05 -0.54 -25.76
CA ILE A 637 -5.57 -1.02 -24.47
C ILE A 637 -4.05 -0.87 -24.38
N TYR A 638 -3.33 -1.29 -25.43
CA TYR A 638 -1.89 -1.14 -25.54
C TYR A 638 -1.45 0.33 -25.41
N LYS A 639 -2.07 1.25 -26.17
CA LYS A 639 -1.73 2.68 -26.15
C LYS A 639 -2.07 3.35 -24.82
N MET A 640 -3.17 2.96 -24.18
CA MET A 640 -3.49 3.40 -22.82
C MET A 640 -2.46 2.89 -21.80
N GLY A 641 -1.98 1.66 -21.96
CA GLY A 641 -0.91 1.10 -21.12
C GLY A 641 0.39 1.88 -21.24
N ILE A 642 0.87 2.14 -22.46
CA ILE A 642 2.14 2.86 -22.66
C ILE A 642 2.04 4.36 -22.30
N LEU A 643 0.85 4.96 -22.25
CA LEU A 643 0.67 6.29 -21.64
C LEU A 643 1.08 6.25 -20.17
N GLY A 644 0.64 5.24 -19.44
CA GLY A 644 1.02 5.05 -18.03
C GLY A 644 2.52 4.87 -17.85
N TYR A 645 3.18 4.20 -18.80
CA TYR A 645 4.63 4.10 -18.82
C TYR A 645 5.30 5.48 -18.95
N GLU A 646 4.92 6.27 -19.97
CA GLU A 646 5.51 7.58 -20.24
C GLU A 646 5.25 8.58 -19.10
N TRP A 647 4.04 8.52 -18.52
CA TRP A 647 3.70 9.33 -17.36
C TRP A 647 4.61 9.02 -16.16
N THR A 648 4.66 7.76 -15.76
CA THR A 648 5.46 7.30 -14.60
C THR A 648 6.94 7.55 -14.83
N ARG A 649 7.45 7.28 -16.05
CA ARG A 649 8.83 7.52 -16.43
C ARG A 649 9.19 9.00 -16.30
N SER A 650 8.40 9.88 -16.90
CA SER A 650 8.70 11.33 -16.92
C SER A 650 8.68 11.94 -15.52
N VAL A 651 7.72 11.53 -14.67
CA VAL A 651 7.65 11.96 -13.27
C VAL A 651 8.88 11.51 -12.50
N MET A 652 9.21 10.21 -12.55
CA MET A 652 10.34 9.68 -11.78
C MET A 652 11.69 10.21 -12.27
N GLU A 653 11.89 10.34 -13.58
CA GLU A 653 13.10 10.97 -14.11
C GLU A 653 13.25 12.41 -13.61
N SER A 654 12.15 13.16 -13.46
CA SER A 654 12.18 14.51 -12.90
C SER A 654 12.54 14.52 -11.42
N ILE A 655 11.98 13.61 -10.62
CA ILE A 655 12.33 13.44 -9.21
C ILE A 655 13.82 13.09 -9.08
N ARG A 656 14.32 12.15 -9.89
CA ARG A 656 15.73 11.72 -9.90
C ARG A 656 16.69 12.86 -10.28
N ARG A 657 16.28 13.78 -11.12
CA ARG A 657 17.06 14.99 -11.43
C ARG A 657 17.02 16.06 -10.34
N SER A 658 16.09 15.95 -9.41
CA SER A 658 15.80 16.94 -8.35
C SER A 658 16.02 16.40 -6.94
N GLU A 659 16.89 15.41 -6.76
CA GLU A 659 17.15 14.78 -5.45
C GLU A 659 17.76 15.73 -4.40
N ASP A 660 18.38 16.81 -4.81
CA ASP A 660 18.83 17.91 -3.92
C ASP A 660 17.64 18.74 -3.37
N TYR A 661 16.48 18.68 -4.02
CA TYR A 661 15.25 19.37 -3.62
C TYR A 661 14.20 18.40 -3.09
N SER A 662 13.98 17.27 -3.76
CA SER A 662 12.95 16.28 -3.45
C SER A 662 13.52 15.06 -2.73
N SER A 663 12.82 14.56 -1.72
CA SER A 663 13.20 13.32 -1.00
C SER A 663 12.44 12.10 -1.45
N GLY A 664 11.55 12.24 -2.44
CA GLY A 664 10.88 11.09 -3.03
C GLY A 664 9.49 11.34 -3.56
N ASN A 665 8.97 10.27 -4.14
CA ASN A 665 7.65 10.23 -4.75
C ASN A 665 6.96 8.89 -4.49
N ILE A 666 5.73 8.94 -4.02
CA ILE A 666 4.85 7.80 -3.78
C ILE A 666 3.65 7.93 -4.71
N PHE A 667 3.51 6.99 -5.62
CA PHE A 667 2.43 7.02 -6.61
C PHE A 667 1.09 6.58 -6.02
N TRP A 668 0.01 7.16 -6.50
CA TRP A 668 -1.34 6.69 -6.31
C TRP A 668 -1.79 5.89 -7.54
N MET A 669 -1.77 4.54 -7.50
CA MET A 669 -1.49 3.65 -6.38
C MET A 669 -0.67 2.42 -6.81
N TYR A 670 -0.30 1.55 -5.87
CA TYR A 670 0.50 0.36 -6.14
C TYR A 670 -0.32 -0.76 -6.79
N ASN A 671 -1.36 -1.21 -6.11
CA ASN A 671 -2.16 -2.39 -6.50
C ASN A 671 -3.63 -2.06 -6.65
N ASP A 672 -4.35 -2.80 -7.49
CA ASP A 672 -5.79 -2.75 -7.55
C ASP A 672 -6.44 -3.57 -6.42
N CYS A 673 -7.58 -3.07 -5.91
CA CYS A 673 -8.44 -3.76 -4.95
C CYS A 673 -9.41 -4.72 -5.65
N TRP A 674 -9.84 -4.39 -6.85
CA TRP A 674 -10.72 -5.16 -7.74
C TRP A 674 -10.26 -4.97 -9.18
N PRO A 675 -10.73 -5.78 -10.15
CA PRO A 675 -10.33 -5.60 -11.55
C PRO A 675 -10.74 -4.23 -12.09
N ALA A 676 -9.75 -3.34 -12.26
CA ALA A 676 -9.96 -1.94 -12.62
C ALA A 676 -9.00 -1.43 -13.69
N LEU A 677 -9.43 -0.35 -14.35
CA LEU A 677 -8.60 0.51 -15.18
C LEU A 677 -8.24 1.76 -14.36
N GLY A 678 -7.01 2.24 -14.43
CA GLY A 678 -6.69 3.52 -13.84
C GLY A 678 -5.43 3.54 -12.98
N TRP A 679 -5.57 3.86 -11.74
CA TRP A 679 -4.52 4.38 -10.85
C TRP A 679 -3.35 3.44 -10.52
N SER A 680 -3.47 2.10 -10.66
CA SER A 680 -2.49 1.17 -10.10
C SER A 680 -1.34 0.83 -11.06
N MET A 681 -0.22 0.38 -10.45
CA MET A 681 0.95 -0.17 -11.16
C MET A 681 0.87 -1.69 -11.36
N VAL A 682 0.19 -2.39 -10.45
CA VAL A 682 -0.03 -3.84 -10.51
C VAL A 682 -1.53 -4.08 -10.45
N ASP A 683 -2.05 -4.90 -11.37
CA ASP A 683 -3.47 -5.18 -11.44
C ASP A 683 -3.96 -6.11 -10.31
N TYR A 684 -5.28 -6.28 -10.21
CA TYR A 684 -5.91 -7.12 -9.19
C TYR A 684 -5.40 -8.56 -9.19
N TYR A 685 -5.03 -9.10 -10.35
CA TYR A 685 -4.54 -10.47 -10.53
C TYR A 685 -3.03 -10.60 -10.29
N GLY A 686 -2.34 -9.51 -9.96
CA GLY A 686 -0.91 -9.48 -9.67
C GLY A 686 -0.04 -9.37 -10.93
N THR A 687 -0.60 -8.98 -12.08
CA THR A 687 0.14 -8.74 -13.32
C THR A 687 0.63 -7.29 -13.36
N PRO A 688 1.94 -7.04 -13.58
CA PRO A 688 2.47 -5.70 -13.70
C PRO A 688 1.95 -4.97 -14.94
N LYS A 689 1.45 -3.74 -14.75
CA LYS A 689 1.09 -2.82 -15.84
C LYS A 689 2.34 -2.11 -16.38
N ALA A 690 2.23 -1.39 -17.49
CA ALA A 690 3.37 -0.69 -18.09
C ALA A 690 4.03 0.34 -17.14
N ALA A 691 3.23 1.01 -16.32
CA ALA A 691 3.69 1.93 -15.28
C ALA A 691 4.67 1.28 -14.28
N TYR A 692 4.47 0.01 -13.93
CA TYR A 692 5.39 -0.75 -13.08
C TYR A 692 6.79 -0.85 -13.70
N TYR A 693 6.88 -1.13 -14.99
CA TYR A 693 8.19 -1.26 -15.66
C TYR A 693 8.89 0.08 -15.81
N ALA A 694 8.13 1.18 -15.98
CA ALA A 694 8.69 2.51 -15.90
C ALA A 694 9.27 2.80 -14.51
N MET A 695 8.50 2.48 -13.44
CA MET A 695 8.94 2.61 -12.05
C MET A 695 10.20 1.79 -11.79
N LYS A 696 10.21 0.52 -12.19
CA LYS A 696 11.36 -0.38 -12.03
C LYS A 696 12.64 0.19 -12.63
N ARG A 697 12.54 0.76 -13.81
CA ARG A 697 13.70 1.30 -14.56
C ARG A 697 14.19 2.59 -13.94
N THR A 698 13.29 3.54 -13.70
CA THR A 698 13.63 4.88 -13.20
C THR A 698 13.96 4.92 -11.70
N SER A 699 13.65 3.84 -10.97
CA SER A 699 13.97 3.68 -9.55
C SER A 699 15.22 2.84 -9.30
N ALA A 700 15.95 2.41 -10.32
CA ALA A 700 17.23 1.73 -10.17
C ALA A 700 18.26 2.63 -9.46
N GLU A 701 19.26 2.03 -8.81
CA GLU A 701 20.31 2.76 -8.09
C GLU A 701 20.97 3.84 -8.97
N VAL A 702 21.34 3.45 -10.19
CA VAL A 702 21.82 4.39 -11.21
C VAL A 702 20.80 4.46 -12.34
N THR A 703 20.37 5.65 -12.67
CA THR A 703 19.41 5.88 -13.75
C THR A 703 19.77 7.10 -14.57
N ALA A 704 19.37 7.08 -15.84
CA ALA A 704 19.60 8.17 -16.76
C ALA A 704 18.30 8.82 -17.24
N SER A 705 18.38 10.09 -17.58
CA SER A 705 17.32 10.78 -18.34
C SER A 705 17.95 11.74 -19.35
N VAL A 706 17.22 12.01 -20.40
CA VAL A 706 17.62 12.99 -21.44
C VAL A 706 16.62 14.14 -21.40
N THR A 707 17.12 15.35 -21.29
CA THR A 707 16.32 16.59 -21.27
C THR A 707 16.81 17.57 -22.33
N TYR A 708 15.96 18.54 -22.64
CA TYR A 708 16.32 19.68 -23.46
C TYR A 708 16.22 20.94 -22.58
N GLU A 709 17.38 21.47 -22.18
CA GLU A 709 17.51 22.62 -21.27
C GLU A 709 18.37 23.69 -21.94
N ASP A 710 17.96 24.96 -21.87
CA ASP A 710 18.69 26.12 -22.41
C ASP A 710 19.20 25.92 -23.83
N SER A 711 18.35 25.38 -24.73
CA SER A 711 18.67 25.07 -26.12
C SER A 711 19.78 24.01 -26.30
N ARG A 712 19.96 23.11 -25.30
CA ARG A 712 20.93 22.03 -25.33
C ARG A 712 20.31 20.71 -24.88
N VAL A 713 20.81 19.63 -25.45
CA VAL A 713 20.54 18.27 -24.92
C VAL A 713 21.38 18.06 -23.69
N VAL A 714 20.79 17.60 -22.62
CA VAL A 714 21.48 17.26 -21.38
C VAL A 714 21.17 15.81 -21.03
N ILE A 715 22.19 15.03 -20.77
CA ILE A 715 22.08 13.68 -20.21
C ILE A 715 22.29 13.83 -18.71
N ASN A 716 21.29 13.46 -17.95
CA ASN A 716 21.33 13.48 -16.48
C ASN A 716 21.52 12.02 -16.01
N ILE A 717 22.50 11.77 -15.13
CA ILE A 717 22.74 10.44 -14.55
C ILE A 717 22.73 10.60 -13.05
N SER A 718 21.76 9.97 -12.40
CA SER A 718 21.58 10.00 -10.93
C SER A 718 22.05 8.68 -10.32
N ASN A 719 22.68 8.77 -9.16
CA ASN A 719 23.09 7.64 -8.33
C ASN A 719 22.56 7.90 -6.90
N ASP A 720 21.53 7.18 -6.47
CA ASP A 720 21.01 7.29 -5.09
C ASP A 720 21.64 6.26 -4.13
N GLY A 721 22.59 5.47 -4.62
CA GLY A 721 23.34 4.51 -3.81
C GLY A 721 24.35 5.19 -2.86
N ILE A 722 24.88 4.39 -1.96
CA ILE A 722 25.84 4.82 -0.91
C ILE A 722 27.31 4.82 -1.37
N GLU A 723 27.58 4.42 -2.59
CA GLU A 723 28.93 4.35 -3.18
C GLU A 723 29.00 5.13 -4.48
N SER A 724 30.17 5.72 -4.76
CA SER A 724 30.44 6.34 -6.06
C SER A 724 30.51 5.28 -7.16
N LYS A 725 30.02 5.61 -8.34
CA LYS A 725 29.95 4.70 -9.50
C LYS A 725 30.63 5.32 -10.73
N ASP A 726 31.30 4.49 -11.51
CA ASP A 726 31.80 4.85 -12.84
C ASP A 726 30.84 4.34 -13.91
N ALA A 727 30.46 5.21 -14.84
CA ALA A 727 29.52 4.89 -15.93
C ALA A 727 30.14 5.15 -17.29
N ARG A 728 29.82 4.26 -18.24
CA ARG A 728 30.01 4.47 -19.68
C ARG A 728 28.68 4.84 -20.29
N VAL A 729 28.66 5.91 -21.05
CA VAL A 729 27.48 6.49 -21.64
C VAL A 729 27.61 6.46 -23.16
N LYS A 730 26.65 5.83 -23.82
CA LYS A 730 26.57 5.81 -25.28
C LYS A 730 25.30 6.53 -25.72
N LEU A 731 25.46 7.67 -26.31
CA LEU A 731 24.38 8.44 -26.91
C LEU A 731 24.27 8.09 -28.39
N ASN A 732 23.07 7.79 -28.83
CA ASN A 732 22.74 7.56 -30.23
C ASN A 732 21.61 8.48 -30.67
N LEU A 733 21.69 9.09 -31.86
CA LEU A 733 20.58 9.62 -32.59
C LEU A 733 20.10 8.53 -33.54
N VAL A 734 18.84 8.11 -33.39
CA VAL A 734 18.32 6.94 -34.12
C VAL A 734 17.14 7.37 -34.96
N SER A 735 17.24 7.19 -36.28
CA SER A 735 16.14 7.32 -37.21
C SER A 735 15.41 5.98 -37.40
N GLY A 736 14.31 5.98 -38.17
CA GLY A 736 13.63 4.76 -38.54
C GLY A 736 14.51 3.74 -39.26
N GLU A 737 15.58 4.19 -39.95
CA GLU A 737 16.47 3.36 -40.78
C GLU A 737 17.76 2.95 -40.04
N GLY A 738 18.09 3.59 -38.92
CA GLY A 738 19.29 3.23 -38.18
C GLY A 738 19.90 4.36 -37.34
N VAL A 739 21.06 4.08 -36.78
CA VAL A 739 21.84 5.05 -36.00
C VAL A 739 22.50 6.04 -36.96
N VAL A 740 22.13 7.32 -36.86
CA VAL A 740 22.69 8.39 -37.73
C VAL A 740 23.80 9.18 -37.06
N TYR A 741 23.90 9.13 -35.73
CA TYR A 741 25.00 9.72 -34.96
C TYR A 741 25.22 8.92 -33.69
N SER A 742 26.48 8.80 -33.24
CA SER A 742 26.83 8.16 -31.99
C SER A 742 28.00 8.89 -31.31
N GLU A 743 27.89 9.04 -29.99
CA GLU A 743 28.93 9.62 -29.13
C GLU A 743 29.09 8.78 -27.87
N GLU A 744 30.32 8.52 -27.46
CA GLU A 744 30.64 7.82 -26.22
C GLU A 744 31.25 8.79 -25.20
N MET A 745 30.80 8.70 -23.96
CA MET A 745 31.24 9.52 -22.84
C MET A 745 31.46 8.65 -21.60
N THR A 746 32.17 9.19 -20.62
CA THR A 746 32.32 8.55 -19.31
C THR A 746 31.93 9.53 -18.22
N ALA A 747 31.38 9.04 -17.12
CA ALA A 747 31.07 9.84 -15.97
C ALA A 747 31.42 9.11 -14.68
N GLN A 748 31.83 9.85 -13.67
CA GLN A 748 31.93 9.39 -12.29
C GLN A 748 30.80 10.06 -11.50
N ILE A 749 29.93 9.26 -10.91
CA ILE A 749 28.76 9.74 -10.19
C ILE A 749 29.01 9.46 -8.70
N ALA A 750 29.07 10.52 -7.89
CA ALA A 750 29.20 10.39 -6.43
C ALA A 750 28.01 9.64 -5.82
N ALA A 751 28.19 9.08 -4.64
CA ALA A 751 27.09 8.58 -3.83
C ALA A 751 26.07 9.68 -3.57
N GLY A 752 24.77 9.41 -3.78
CA GLY A 752 23.69 10.39 -3.67
C GLY A 752 23.84 11.58 -4.63
N GLY A 753 24.47 11.37 -5.79
CA GLY A 753 24.86 12.46 -6.70
C GLY A 753 24.20 12.44 -8.07
N LEU A 754 24.23 13.60 -8.72
CA LEU A 754 23.76 13.84 -10.09
C LEU A 754 24.91 14.35 -10.95
N VAL A 755 25.09 13.79 -12.13
CA VAL A 755 26.02 14.28 -13.14
C VAL A 755 25.27 14.69 -14.40
N LYS A 756 25.57 15.87 -14.94
CA LYS A 756 25.03 16.38 -16.19
C LYS A 756 26.10 16.35 -17.28
N LEU A 757 25.81 15.69 -18.38
CA LEU A 757 26.68 15.64 -19.57
C LEU A 757 26.00 16.37 -20.71
N ALA A 758 26.75 17.23 -21.43
CA ALA A 758 26.28 17.92 -22.61
C ALA A 758 26.97 17.35 -23.87
N PRO A 759 26.26 16.53 -24.67
CA PRO A 759 26.82 15.99 -25.92
C PRO A 759 27.06 17.12 -26.95
N LYS A 760 27.98 16.90 -27.86
CA LYS A 760 28.35 17.90 -28.87
C LYS A 760 27.56 17.68 -30.17
N ASN A 761 27.12 18.79 -30.79
CA ASN A 761 26.55 18.80 -32.16
C ASN A 761 25.20 18.10 -32.38
N ILE A 762 24.44 17.75 -31.32
CA ILE A 762 23.15 17.07 -31.46
C ILE A 762 21.97 18.08 -31.54
N GLU A 763 22.16 19.31 -31.10
CA GLU A 763 21.14 20.37 -31.07
C GLU A 763 20.57 20.69 -32.44
N LYS A 764 21.37 20.61 -33.49
CA LYS A 764 20.95 20.87 -34.90
C LYS A 764 19.82 19.94 -35.35
N PHE A 765 19.76 18.71 -34.75
CA PHE A 765 18.69 17.77 -35.09
C PHE A 765 17.39 18.08 -34.36
N ILE A 766 17.47 18.56 -33.12
CA ILE A 766 16.29 18.82 -32.29
C ILE A 766 15.61 20.13 -32.71
N LEU A 767 16.42 21.10 -33.10
CA LEU A 767 15.92 22.44 -33.50
C LEU A 767 15.60 22.55 -34.99
N GLY A 768 15.97 21.57 -35.81
CA GLY A 768 15.79 21.55 -37.24
C GLY A 768 14.40 21.08 -37.71
N ASP A 769 14.14 21.22 -39.00
CA ASP A 769 12.90 20.75 -39.64
C ASP A 769 12.71 19.24 -39.59
N ASN A 770 13.77 18.49 -39.26
CA ASN A 770 13.80 17.02 -39.21
C ASN A 770 13.66 16.42 -37.83
N LYS A 771 13.21 17.20 -36.84
CA LYS A 771 13.04 16.73 -35.44
C LYS A 771 12.06 15.55 -35.28
N GLN A 772 11.25 15.27 -36.24
CA GLN A 772 10.31 14.16 -36.34
C GLN A 772 10.93 12.88 -36.93
N ASP A 773 12.15 12.91 -37.44
CA ASP A 773 12.75 11.80 -38.18
C ASP A 773 13.65 10.93 -37.29
N ALA A 774 13.93 11.33 -36.05
CA ALA A 774 14.81 10.65 -35.16
C ALA A 774 14.49 10.87 -33.67
N ILE A 775 14.94 9.95 -32.84
CA ILE A 775 14.92 10.07 -31.37
C ILE A 775 16.35 10.00 -30.83
N ILE A 776 16.54 10.55 -29.64
CA ILE A 776 17.78 10.39 -28.89
C ILE A 776 17.62 9.15 -27.98
N VAL A 777 18.61 8.26 -28.02
CA VAL A 777 18.68 7.09 -27.14
C VAL A 777 20.00 7.14 -26.41
N CYS A 778 19.96 7.03 -25.09
CA CYS A 778 21.13 7.05 -24.23
C CYS A 778 21.22 5.75 -23.43
N ASP A 779 22.23 4.96 -23.71
CA ASP A 779 22.58 3.75 -22.94
C ASP A 779 23.62 4.10 -21.87
N VAL A 780 23.34 3.81 -20.61
CA VAL A 780 24.26 3.98 -19.50
C VAL A 780 24.60 2.62 -18.92
N MET A 781 25.89 2.26 -18.93
CA MET A 781 26.42 1.03 -18.37
C MET A 781 27.20 1.35 -17.10
N CYS A 782 26.78 0.78 -15.97
CA CYS A 782 27.36 1.02 -14.67
C CYS A 782 27.30 -0.25 -13.80
N GLY A 783 28.42 -0.68 -13.23
CA GLY A 783 28.45 -1.75 -12.24
C GLY A 783 27.88 -3.10 -12.70
N GLY A 784 27.88 -3.37 -14.01
CA GLY A 784 27.29 -4.59 -14.61
C GLY A 784 25.78 -4.47 -14.94
N GLY A 785 25.14 -3.34 -14.59
CA GLY A 785 23.80 -2.97 -15.03
C GLY A 785 23.80 -2.07 -16.27
N GLN A 786 22.67 -2.02 -16.96
CA GLN A 786 22.45 -1.14 -18.10
C GLN A 786 21.09 -0.44 -17.92
N ASP A 787 21.08 0.87 -18.09
CA ASP A 787 19.84 1.65 -18.25
C ASP A 787 19.78 2.28 -19.64
N ARG A 788 18.57 2.43 -20.16
CA ARG A 788 18.30 3.08 -21.46
C ARG A 788 17.28 4.19 -21.28
N ALA A 789 17.73 5.42 -21.40
CA ALA A 789 16.88 6.59 -21.50
C ALA A 789 16.66 6.97 -22.98
N PHE A 790 15.55 7.66 -23.26
CA PHE A 790 15.28 8.20 -24.59
C PHE A 790 14.54 9.53 -24.52
N TYR A 791 14.68 10.31 -25.58
CA TYR A 791 13.99 11.60 -25.73
C TYR A 791 13.51 11.80 -27.18
N SER A 792 12.30 12.31 -27.32
CA SER A 792 11.69 12.71 -28.58
C SER A 792 11.32 14.19 -28.53
N ALA A 793 11.71 14.96 -29.51
CA ALA A 793 11.39 16.37 -29.62
C ALA A 793 9.94 16.66 -30.07
N VAL A 794 9.20 15.61 -30.43
CA VAL A 794 7.78 15.67 -30.82
C VAL A 794 7.02 14.54 -30.13
N SER A 795 5.69 14.62 -30.08
CA SER A 795 4.88 13.49 -29.61
C SER A 795 5.13 12.23 -30.47
N PRO A 796 5.13 11.02 -29.89
CA PRO A 796 5.36 9.79 -30.65
C PRO A 796 4.46 9.61 -31.88
N SER A 797 3.22 10.13 -31.83
CA SER A 797 2.30 10.13 -32.98
C SER A 797 2.76 10.93 -34.21
N LYS A 798 3.73 11.82 -34.02
CA LYS A 798 4.29 12.69 -35.08
C LYS A 798 5.63 12.24 -35.58
N LEU A 799 6.21 11.17 -34.97
CA LEU A 799 7.47 10.63 -35.45
C LEU A 799 7.31 9.92 -36.79
N ASN A 800 8.20 10.24 -37.74
CA ASN A 800 8.32 9.57 -39.03
C ASN A 800 9.06 8.26 -38.89
N LEU A 801 8.45 7.30 -38.18
CA LEU A 801 9.06 5.99 -37.95
C LEU A 801 8.77 5.04 -39.10
N SER A 802 9.80 4.37 -39.60
CA SER A 802 9.64 3.24 -40.48
C SER A 802 8.97 2.08 -39.76
N LYS A 803 8.14 1.31 -40.47
CA LYS A 803 7.59 0.08 -39.90
C LYS A 803 8.73 -0.87 -39.50
N ALA A 804 8.70 -1.31 -38.25
CA ALA A 804 9.62 -2.30 -37.72
C ALA A 804 8.99 -3.71 -37.75
N ASN A 805 9.82 -4.73 -37.90
CA ASN A 805 9.43 -6.11 -37.73
C ASN A 805 10.13 -6.68 -36.51
N VAL A 806 9.36 -6.99 -35.46
CA VAL A 806 9.90 -7.61 -34.25
C VAL A 806 9.56 -9.09 -34.25
N ILE A 807 10.61 -9.91 -34.19
CA ILE A 807 10.51 -11.37 -34.16
C ILE A 807 10.62 -11.82 -32.70
N MET A 808 9.70 -12.68 -32.27
CA MET A 808 9.69 -13.28 -30.93
C MET A 808 9.91 -14.79 -31.02
N GLU A 809 10.88 -15.28 -30.28
CA GLU A 809 11.13 -16.70 -30.08
C GLU A 809 11.02 -17.03 -28.60
N ARG A 810 10.12 -17.96 -28.24
CA ARG A 810 9.95 -18.41 -26.84
C ARG A 810 10.55 -19.81 -26.69
N LYS A 811 11.36 -19.97 -25.66
CA LYS A 811 11.88 -21.27 -25.22
C LYS A 811 11.83 -21.32 -23.70
N ASP A 812 10.98 -22.18 -23.16
CA ASP A 812 10.75 -22.32 -21.71
C ASP A 812 10.36 -20.95 -21.07
N LYS A 813 11.13 -20.56 -20.08
CA LYS A 813 10.98 -19.26 -19.36
C LYS A 813 11.73 -18.10 -20.00
N LYS A 814 12.18 -18.23 -21.23
CA LYS A 814 12.93 -17.20 -21.94
C LYS A 814 12.27 -16.82 -23.25
N ILE A 815 12.23 -15.53 -23.50
CA ILE A 815 11.78 -14.93 -24.75
C ILE A 815 12.96 -14.17 -25.36
N LYS A 816 13.30 -14.48 -26.58
CA LYS A 816 14.20 -13.68 -27.40
C LYS A 816 13.42 -12.79 -28.34
N LEU A 817 13.75 -11.52 -28.35
CA LEU A 817 13.20 -10.52 -29.26
C LEU A 817 14.31 -9.98 -30.15
N LYS A 818 14.00 -9.78 -31.43
CA LYS A 818 14.91 -9.20 -32.41
C LYS A 818 14.15 -8.27 -33.34
N THR A 819 14.70 -7.11 -33.66
CA THR A 819 14.11 -6.16 -34.61
C THR A 819 15.03 -5.89 -35.80
N ASP A 820 14.46 -5.59 -36.95
CA ASP A 820 15.17 -5.11 -38.14
C ASP A 820 15.39 -3.58 -38.13
N LYS A 821 14.47 -2.84 -37.48
CA LYS A 821 14.47 -1.38 -37.40
C LYS A 821 14.23 -0.92 -35.98
N LEU A 822 14.26 0.39 -35.74
CA LEU A 822 13.86 0.95 -34.44
C LEU A 822 12.43 0.54 -34.11
N ALA A 823 12.24 -0.20 -33.01
CA ALA A 823 10.94 -0.56 -32.49
C ALA A 823 10.68 0.13 -31.14
N MET A 824 9.62 0.93 -31.07
CA MET A 824 9.27 1.72 -29.87
C MET A 824 8.22 1.03 -29.03
N PHE A 825 8.38 1.12 -27.71
CA PHE A 825 7.42 0.61 -26.71
C PHE A 825 7.05 -0.85 -26.96
N VAL A 826 8.08 -1.70 -27.13
CA VAL A 826 7.90 -3.15 -27.31
C VAL A 826 7.28 -3.71 -26.05
N TRP A 827 6.09 -4.31 -26.19
CA TRP A 827 5.24 -4.75 -25.11
C TRP A 827 4.87 -6.23 -25.29
N LEU A 828 5.15 -7.02 -24.25
CA LEU A 828 4.70 -8.39 -24.10
C LEU A 828 3.41 -8.38 -23.27
N ASP A 829 2.31 -8.85 -23.85
CA ASP A 829 1.01 -8.96 -23.17
C ASP A 829 0.71 -10.41 -22.83
N GLY A 830 0.32 -10.65 -21.59
CA GLY A 830 -0.01 -11.96 -21.06
C GLY A 830 -0.05 -11.96 -19.54
N ASP A 831 -0.58 -13.04 -18.95
CA ASP A 831 -0.68 -13.20 -17.48
C ASP A 831 0.67 -13.60 -16.87
N TYR A 832 1.69 -12.76 -17.08
CA TYR A 832 3.07 -13.04 -16.68
C TYR A 832 3.76 -11.83 -16.05
N VAL A 833 4.74 -12.11 -15.22
CA VAL A 833 5.75 -11.13 -14.79
C VAL A 833 6.98 -11.30 -15.69
N PHE A 834 7.31 -10.25 -16.43
CA PHE A 834 8.48 -10.22 -17.29
C PHE A 834 9.65 -9.57 -16.56
N SER A 835 10.89 -10.03 -16.83
CA SER A 835 12.09 -9.39 -16.26
C SER A 835 12.23 -7.93 -16.69
N ASP A 836 11.77 -7.60 -17.90
CA ASP A 836 11.63 -6.25 -18.44
C ASP A 836 10.48 -6.21 -19.46
N ASN A 837 9.86 -5.04 -19.65
CA ASN A 837 8.79 -4.84 -20.61
C ASN A 837 8.66 -3.35 -20.98
N CYS A 838 7.92 -3.01 -22.02
CA CYS A 838 7.72 -1.64 -22.49
C CYS A 838 9.04 -0.89 -22.78
N PHE A 839 9.88 -1.43 -23.63
CA PHE A 839 11.20 -0.89 -23.94
C PHE A 839 11.36 -0.55 -25.43
N ILE A 840 12.47 0.11 -25.77
CA ILE A 840 12.88 0.41 -27.14
C ILE A 840 13.93 -0.60 -27.57
N LEU A 841 13.81 -1.13 -28.80
CA LEU A 841 14.84 -1.93 -29.45
C LEU A 841 15.46 -1.14 -30.62
N LEU A 842 16.77 -1.10 -30.66
CA LEU A 842 17.54 -0.48 -31.73
C LEU A 842 17.64 -1.42 -32.97
N PRO A 843 17.84 -0.89 -34.18
CA PRO A 843 17.98 -1.70 -35.38
C PRO A 843 19.05 -2.79 -35.23
N GLY A 844 18.65 -4.06 -35.47
CA GLY A 844 19.52 -5.24 -35.35
C GLY A 844 19.71 -5.74 -33.92
N GLU A 845 19.15 -5.08 -32.92
CA GLU A 845 19.30 -5.48 -31.51
C GLU A 845 18.54 -6.77 -31.20
N GLU A 846 19.15 -7.60 -30.35
CA GLU A 846 18.51 -8.76 -29.74
C GLU A 846 18.42 -8.55 -28.22
N LYS A 847 17.24 -8.88 -27.63
CA LYS A 847 17.00 -8.79 -26.18
C LYS A 847 16.40 -10.09 -25.66
N GLU A 848 16.93 -10.59 -24.55
CA GLU A 848 16.39 -11.74 -23.84
C GLU A 848 15.57 -11.27 -22.63
N ILE A 849 14.37 -11.80 -22.48
CA ILE A 849 13.44 -11.54 -21.37
C ILE A 849 13.18 -12.87 -20.66
N THR A 850 13.28 -12.89 -19.34
CA THR A 850 12.81 -14.01 -18.53
C THR A 850 11.36 -13.82 -18.14
N VAL A 851 10.63 -14.93 -18.01
CA VAL A 851 9.19 -14.99 -17.77
C VAL A 851 8.93 -15.74 -16.48
N GLU A 852 8.15 -15.16 -15.59
CA GLU A 852 7.61 -15.81 -14.41
C GLU A 852 6.10 -15.79 -14.47
N GLU A 853 5.44 -16.84 -13.98
CA GLU A 853 3.97 -16.88 -13.90
C GLU A 853 3.48 -15.80 -12.94
N SER A 854 2.43 -15.08 -13.34
CA SER A 854 1.72 -14.20 -12.43
C SER A 854 0.89 -15.04 -11.45
N PHE A 855 0.55 -14.44 -10.30
CA PHE A 855 -0.16 -15.14 -9.24
C PHE A 855 -1.51 -15.68 -9.71
N GLY A 856 -1.65 -17.02 -9.75
CA GLY A 856 -2.95 -17.70 -9.90
C GLY A 856 -3.48 -17.89 -11.32
N HIS A 857 -2.79 -17.42 -12.36
CA HIS A 857 -3.24 -17.61 -13.75
C HIS A 857 -2.07 -17.81 -14.70
N SER A 858 -2.10 -18.87 -15.50
CA SER A 858 -1.20 -19.05 -16.65
C SER A 858 -2.06 -19.17 -17.92
N SER A 859 -1.98 -18.18 -18.79
CA SER A 859 -2.40 -18.39 -20.18
C SER A 859 -1.15 -18.75 -20.99
N ASP A 860 -1.22 -19.76 -21.87
CA ASP A 860 -0.06 -20.11 -22.71
C ASP A 860 0.25 -19.05 -23.78
N ASN A 861 -0.59 -18.02 -23.91
CA ASN A 861 -0.52 -17.02 -24.96
C ASN A 861 0.17 -15.74 -24.47
N ILE A 862 1.29 -15.42 -25.11
CA ILE A 862 1.91 -14.09 -25.00
C ILE A 862 1.75 -13.42 -26.36
N SER A 863 1.12 -12.25 -26.39
CA SER A 863 1.07 -11.41 -27.58
C SER A 863 2.15 -10.33 -27.52
N LEU A 864 2.54 -9.84 -28.69
CA LEU A 864 3.62 -8.86 -28.86
C LEU A 864 3.10 -7.62 -29.59
N HIS A 865 3.33 -6.45 -29.02
CA HIS A 865 2.91 -5.16 -29.56
C HIS A 865 4.11 -4.19 -29.61
N TRP A 866 4.11 -3.28 -30.55
CA TRP A 866 5.02 -2.12 -30.61
C TRP A 866 4.38 -1.00 -31.43
N LEU A 867 4.76 0.24 -31.16
CA LEU A 867 4.05 1.42 -31.66
C LEU A 867 4.06 1.52 -33.19
N ASN A 868 5.19 1.27 -33.83
CA ASN A 868 5.38 1.37 -35.28
C ASN A 868 5.32 0.00 -36.00
N SER A 869 4.35 -0.81 -35.63
CA SER A 869 4.02 -2.11 -36.23
C SER A 869 3.35 -2.01 -37.59
#